data_e3d6f3035c65678ec711537b78e41e62
#
_entry.id   e3d6f3035c65678ec711537b78e41e62
#
_cell.length_a   1.000
_cell.length_b   1.000
_cell.length_c   1.000
_cell.angle_alpha   90.00
_cell.angle_beta   90.00
_cell.angle_gamma   90.00
#
_symmetry.space_group_name_H-M   'P 1'
#
loop_
_entity.id
_entity.type
_entity.pdbx_description
1 polymer ?
#
loop_
_entity_poly.entity_id
_entity_poly.type
_entity_poly.pdbx_seq_one_letter_code
_entity_poly.pdbx_strand_id
1 'polypeptide(L)'
;MTWFIPTFMSARASVRIGACAAAALVLSTAASFAAEGGKGGASEVVFLTQLITLMLVGRLLGEAMNRIGQPSVMGMLLGGIMLGPSVLGALWPDLQHAVFPSTPEQKAMLDGVAQFGILLLLLLTGMETDLKLVRKVGRAALSISVTGVAVPFICGFALGQLLPETLLPQPDQRLLTSLFLGTALSISSIKIVAAIVREMGFTRRNLGQIIVASAICEDSIGWVIIAIIFGLAQAGTIDLMSVAKSVLGTAVFLIASFTVGRRIVYFLIRWTNDNFESDFPVVTTILVIMGAMALTTHFIGVHTVLGAFVAGVLIGESPILSKHIDEQLRGLILAFFMPVFFGIAGLSADLTVLKQPALLLMTLGVIAIASFGKFAGAFIGGEIGGLTRREAFALACGMNARGSTEVIIATIGLSMGALSQDLFTIIVAMAVATTMAMPPMLRWALRRVPIRKAEKQRLEREDFEARGFVSNLERLLLAVDQSPNGKFAVALAGLLAGPRGIPVTVLSLSKRSKSSPNDKPGTGNHLEARVKAVVDDSKPSQKGDDETTPADVTIRKHDAPTDEAVAKEAKKGYDLLVVGIDKTRGKGGSFDEGVSRIASAFEGPLAIVAGHGDHLSEPQRSPTQILVPVTGSEVSRRAADVAMAIASACDCPVTALYVATSGANNGHKGRVFRARRQEQAIMKDIVEMADHYDVTARTAVRADLAPRDAILGEAEKGAHDLIVMGVSRRPGDKLFFGDTAAAVLENSSASIVFLAS
;
A
#
# COMPACT_ATOMS: atom_id res chain seq x y z
N MET A 1 -19.96 14.27 32.11
CA MET A 1 -19.03 15.18 31.42
C MET A 1 -17.89 15.64 32.35
N THR A 2 -17.28 14.76 33.14
CA THR A 2 -16.24 15.11 34.12
C THR A 2 -15.21 13.99 34.40
N TRP A 3 -14.87 13.14 33.42
CA TRP A 3 -13.91 12.04 33.65
C TRP A 3 -12.80 11.91 32.57
N PHE A 4 -12.55 12.92 31.69
CA PHE A 4 -11.56 12.82 30.61
C PHE A 4 -10.32 13.74 30.72
N ILE A 5 -10.16 14.48 31.82
CA ILE A 5 -9.09 15.48 31.93
C ILE A 5 -7.78 15.00 32.61
N PRO A 6 -7.75 13.98 33.51
CA PRO A 6 -6.48 13.62 34.17
C PRO A 6 -5.47 12.86 33.31
N THR A 7 -5.93 12.08 32.31
CA THR A 7 -5.02 11.24 31.47
C THR A 7 -4.22 12.04 30.43
N PHE A 8 -4.75 13.20 29.99
CA PHE A 8 -4.05 14.05 29.02
C PHE A 8 -2.91 14.86 29.64
N MET A 9 -2.98 15.20 30.93
CA MET A 9 -1.89 15.92 31.63
C MET A 9 -0.72 15.00 31.97
N SER A 10 -0.95 13.72 32.27
CA SER A 10 0.11 12.74 32.57
C SER A 10 0.93 12.39 31.32
N ALA A 11 0.30 12.25 30.15
CA ALA A 11 0.99 12.00 28.89
C ALA A 11 1.87 13.18 28.44
N ARG A 12 1.44 14.43 28.69
CA ARG A 12 2.26 15.63 28.41
C ARG A 12 3.45 15.75 29.36
N ALA A 13 3.30 15.35 30.61
CA ALA A 13 4.39 15.33 31.57
C ALA A 13 5.43 14.25 31.23
N SER A 14 4.98 13.03 30.87
CA SER A 14 5.86 11.92 30.49
C SER A 14 6.68 12.22 29.22
N VAL A 15 6.07 12.87 28.22
CA VAL A 15 6.79 13.28 27.00
C VAL A 15 7.81 14.39 27.30
N ARG A 16 7.50 15.35 28.20
CA ARG A 16 8.44 16.39 28.62
C ARG A 16 9.60 15.80 29.44
N ILE A 17 9.33 14.88 30.35
CA ILE A 17 10.35 14.19 31.15
C ILE A 17 11.23 13.34 30.24
N GLY A 18 10.67 12.60 29.28
CA GLY A 18 11.43 11.82 28.30
C GLY A 18 12.33 12.69 27.41
N ALA A 19 11.82 13.84 26.93
CA ALA A 19 12.60 14.79 26.13
C ALA A 19 13.71 15.44 26.94
N CYS A 20 13.45 15.82 28.20
CA CYS A 20 14.47 16.38 29.11
C CYS A 20 15.52 15.33 29.50
N ALA A 21 15.11 14.08 29.73
CA ALA A 21 16.05 12.99 30.06
C ALA A 21 16.93 12.64 28.84
N ALA A 22 16.36 12.62 27.65
CA ALA A 22 17.11 12.38 26.41
C ALA A 22 18.09 13.55 26.13
N ALA A 23 17.64 14.81 26.30
CA ALA A 23 18.51 15.98 26.18
C ALA A 23 19.65 15.96 27.25
N ALA A 24 19.32 15.58 28.47
CA ALA A 24 20.31 15.44 29.53
C ALA A 24 21.31 14.30 29.26
N LEU A 25 20.86 13.19 28.67
CA LEU A 25 21.74 12.08 28.28
C LEU A 25 22.68 12.50 27.14
N VAL A 26 22.19 13.20 26.13
CA VAL A 26 23.00 13.75 25.02
C VAL A 26 23.98 14.79 25.54
N LEU A 27 23.56 15.66 26.46
CA LEU A 27 24.43 16.67 27.07
C LEU A 27 25.48 16.05 27.98
N SER A 28 25.17 15.03 28.77
CA SER A 28 26.12 14.35 29.66
C SER A 28 27.13 13.51 28.88
N THR A 29 26.73 12.84 27.80
CA THR A 29 27.66 12.14 26.92
C THR A 29 28.56 13.12 26.18
N ALA A 30 28.03 14.21 25.62
CA ALA A 30 28.84 15.25 24.96
C ALA A 30 29.86 15.92 25.93
N ALA A 31 29.50 16.15 27.20
CA ALA A 31 30.41 16.70 28.19
C ALA A 31 31.55 15.71 28.57
N SER A 32 31.27 14.41 28.62
CA SER A 32 32.29 13.39 28.86
C SER A 32 33.29 13.28 27.70
N PHE A 33 32.86 13.55 26.45
CA PHE A 33 33.72 13.53 25.27
C PHE A 33 34.57 14.76 25.09
N ALA A 34 34.09 15.93 25.53
CA ALA A 34 34.92 17.14 25.58
C ALA A 34 36.12 17.00 26.52
N ALA A 35 36.04 16.06 27.47
CA ALA A 35 37.12 15.78 28.42
C ALA A 35 38.17 14.75 27.91
N GLU A 36 37.85 13.92 26.91
CA GLU A 36 38.79 12.97 26.29
C GLU A 36 39.41 13.55 24.99
N GLY A 37 40.15 14.64 25.15
CA GLY A 37 40.78 15.35 24.05
C GLY A 37 41.59 14.48 23.07
N GLY A 38 41.12 14.41 21.83
CA GLY A 38 41.97 14.44 20.65
C GLY A 38 42.97 13.33 20.39
N LYS A 39 42.50 12.12 20.02
CA LYS A 39 43.26 11.27 19.11
C LYS A 39 42.58 11.35 17.75
N GLY A 40 43.25 11.97 16.76
CA GLY A 40 42.74 12.10 15.41
C GLY A 40 42.44 10.73 14.79
N GLY A 41 41.17 10.51 14.46
CA GLY A 41 40.67 9.30 13.83
C GLY A 41 39.15 9.21 13.98
N ALA A 42 38.52 8.34 13.18
CA ALA A 42 37.09 8.06 13.28
C ALA A 42 36.76 7.45 14.67
N SER A 43 35.84 8.05 15.41
CA SER A 43 35.38 7.56 16.69
C SER A 43 34.00 6.91 16.57
N GLU A 44 33.90 5.62 16.87
CA GLU A 44 32.65 4.86 16.87
C GLU A 44 31.64 5.47 17.85
N VAL A 45 32.09 5.94 18.98
CA VAL A 45 31.25 6.52 20.03
C VAL A 45 30.65 7.85 19.57
N VAL A 46 31.47 8.71 18.93
CA VAL A 46 30.99 9.97 18.32
C VAL A 46 29.96 9.66 17.22
N PHE A 47 30.23 8.67 16.39
CA PHE A 47 29.31 8.26 15.35
C PHE A 47 27.96 7.79 15.90
N LEU A 48 27.95 6.94 16.92
CA LEU A 48 26.71 6.52 17.59
C LEU A 48 25.96 7.70 18.22
N THR A 49 26.68 8.62 18.85
CA THR A 49 26.10 9.84 19.43
C THR A 49 25.43 10.71 18.36
N GLN A 50 26.06 10.87 17.21
CA GLN A 50 25.51 11.59 16.06
C GLN A 50 24.23 10.93 15.56
N LEU A 51 24.24 9.61 15.36
CA LEU A 51 23.04 8.87 14.91
C LEU A 51 21.88 9.00 15.90
N ILE A 52 22.14 8.79 17.18
CA ILE A 52 21.13 8.90 18.25
C ILE A 52 20.55 10.32 18.28
N THR A 53 21.40 11.34 18.20
CA THR A 53 20.97 12.74 18.25
C THR A 53 20.10 13.09 17.03
N LEU A 54 20.54 12.72 15.81
CA LEU A 54 19.78 12.94 14.58
C LEU A 54 18.44 12.23 14.60
N MET A 55 18.41 10.96 15.03
CA MET A 55 17.16 10.18 15.15
C MET A 55 16.20 10.80 16.16
N LEU A 56 16.68 11.16 17.35
CA LEU A 56 15.86 11.69 18.42
C LEU A 56 15.28 13.05 18.06
N VAL A 57 16.14 14.00 17.68
CA VAL A 57 15.72 15.37 17.33
C VAL A 57 14.84 15.34 16.07
N GLY A 58 15.26 14.58 15.04
CA GLY A 58 14.48 14.41 13.81
C GLY A 58 13.10 13.81 14.08
N ARG A 59 13.01 12.79 14.95
CA ARG A 59 11.71 12.16 15.28
C ARG A 59 10.82 13.07 16.11
N LEU A 60 11.36 13.76 17.10
CA LEU A 60 10.60 14.69 17.96
C LEU A 60 10.02 15.85 17.13
N LEU A 61 10.83 16.48 16.29
CA LEU A 61 10.36 17.58 15.45
C LEU A 61 9.46 17.09 14.31
N GLY A 62 9.72 15.89 13.75
CA GLY A 62 8.84 15.27 12.80
C GLY A 62 7.44 15.02 13.36
N GLU A 63 7.35 14.52 14.59
CA GLU A 63 6.08 14.32 15.29
C GLU A 63 5.41 15.67 15.64
N ALA A 64 6.18 16.68 16.04
CA ALA A 64 5.65 18.02 16.27
C ALA A 64 5.04 18.63 14.99
N MET A 65 5.70 18.45 13.84
CA MET A 65 5.18 18.89 12.54
C MET A 65 3.90 18.15 12.17
N ASN A 66 3.84 16.83 12.35
CA ASN A 66 2.61 16.06 12.11
C ASN A 66 1.42 16.59 12.92
N ARG A 67 1.64 16.97 14.20
CA ARG A 67 0.56 17.50 15.07
C ARG A 67 0.02 18.84 14.62
N ILE A 68 0.79 19.65 13.91
CA ILE A 68 0.34 20.90 13.32
C ILE A 68 -0.11 20.75 11.86
N GLY A 69 -0.25 19.51 11.39
CA GLY A 69 -0.70 19.19 10.03
C GLY A 69 0.35 19.48 8.95
N GLN A 70 1.64 19.45 9.31
CA GLN A 70 2.76 19.61 8.40
C GLN A 70 3.47 18.24 8.20
N PRO A 71 4.17 18.02 7.07
CA PRO A 71 4.87 16.78 6.83
C PRO A 71 6.02 16.54 7.83
N SER A 72 6.14 15.29 8.34
CA SER A 72 7.19 14.91 9.30
C SER A 72 8.61 15.12 8.76
N VAL A 73 8.80 14.96 7.44
CA VAL A 73 10.08 15.20 6.76
C VAL A 73 10.61 16.61 7.01
N MET A 74 9.71 17.61 7.03
CA MET A 74 10.10 18.99 7.31
C MET A 74 10.62 19.13 8.74
N GLY A 75 10.01 18.43 9.71
CA GLY A 75 10.51 18.42 11.08
C GLY A 75 11.90 17.79 11.21
N MET A 76 12.15 16.69 10.48
CA MET A 76 13.47 16.03 10.47
C MET A 76 14.55 16.93 9.85
N LEU A 77 14.23 17.60 8.74
CA LEU A 77 15.13 18.55 8.09
C LEU A 77 15.43 19.77 8.99
N LEU A 78 14.39 20.36 9.58
CA LEU A 78 14.53 21.45 10.55
C LEU A 78 15.33 21.01 11.78
N GLY A 79 15.18 19.75 12.21
CA GLY A 79 15.99 19.16 13.27
C GLY A 79 17.47 19.17 12.95
N GLY A 80 17.84 18.79 11.73
CA GLY A 80 19.22 18.88 11.25
C GLY A 80 19.72 20.33 11.18
N ILE A 81 18.92 21.27 10.67
CA ILE A 81 19.25 22.70 10.64
C ILE A 81 19.48 23.25 12.06
N MET A 82 18.67 22.83 13.03
CA MET A 82 18.83 23.24 14.42
C MET A 82 20.10 22.69 15.06
N LEU A 83 20.51 21.48 14.71
CA LEU A 83 21.76 20.85 15.19
C LEU A 83 23.00 21.36 14.41
N GLY A 84 22.81 22.00 13.28
CA GLY A 84 23.84 22.53 12.40
C GLY A 84 24.39 23.88 12.81
N PRO A 85 25.21 24.46 11.92
CA PRO A 85 25.86 25.77 12.13
C PRO A 85 24.83 26.90 12.29
N SER A 86 23.62 26.73 11.76
CA SER A 86 22.57 27.74 11.74
C SER A 86 22.04 28.12 13.12
N VAL A 87 21.90 27.16 14.03
CA VAL A 87 21.32 27.38 15.37
C VAL A 87 22.28 26.92 16.47
N LEU A 88 22.59 25.60 16.56
CA LEU A 88 23.45 25.08 17.61
C LEU A 88 24.87 25.63 17.48
N GLY A 89 25.43 25.68 16.26
CA GLY A 89 26.75 26.24 16.01
C GLY A 89 26.83 27.75 16.27
N ALA A 90 25.73 28.49 16.06
CA ALA A 90 25.66 29.92 16.35
C ALA A 90 25.48 30.21 17.85
N LEU A 91 24.78 29.35 18.61
CA LEU A 91 24.49 29.54 20.04
C LEU A 91 25.54 28.89 20.94
N TRP A 92 26.04 27.72 20.54
CA TRP A 92 27.02 26.95 21.36
C TRP A 92 27.98 26.19 20.42
N PRO A 93 28.99 26.88 19.86
CA PRO A 93 29.95 26.32 18.90
C PRO A 93 30.71 25.09 19.42
N ASP A 94 31.17 25.15 20.66
CA ASP A 94 31.95 24.06 21.26
C ASP A 94 31.15 22.75 21.35
N LEU A 95 29.87 22.83 21.70
CA LEU A 95 29.01 21.67 21.77
C LEU A 95 28.72 21.11 20.37
N GLN A 96 28.48 21.99 19.41
CA GLN A 96 28.25 21.58 18.00
C GLN A 96 29.46 20.85 17.45
N HIS A 97 30.69 21.39 17.64
CA HIS A 97 31.91 20.76 17.20
C HIS A 97 32.25 19.46 17.96
N ALA A 98 31.87 19.35 19.23
CA ALA A 98 32.02 18.12 19.99
C ALA A 98 31.12 16.99 19.48
N VAL A 99 29.85 17.28 19.13
CA VAL A 99 28.91 16.30 18.64
C VAL A 99 29.11 16.02 17.15
N PHE A 100 29.38 17.07 16.35
CA PHE A 100 29.55 16.98 14.91
C PHE A 100 30.93 17.53 14.48
N PRO A 101 32.03 16.81 14.81
CA PRO A 101 33.37 17.22 14.38
C PRO A 101 33.48 17.15 12.87
N SER A 102 34.21 18.12 12.30
CA SER A 102 34.41 18.26 10.84
C SER A 102 35.55 17.41 10.29
N THR A 103 35.98 16.36 11.00
CA THR A 103 37.04 15.45 10.53
C THR A 103 36.55 14.66 9.32
N PRO A 104 37.38 14.48 8.25
CA PRO A 104 36.97 13.77 7.04
C PRO A 104 36.51 12.34 7.31
N GLU A 105 37.15 11.65 8.23
CA GLU A 105 36.84 10.25 8.58
C GLU A 105 35.46 10.14 9.24
N GLN A 106 35.14 11.03 10.17
CA GLN A 106 33.84 11.03 10.83
C GLN A 106 32.70 11.40 9.89
N LYS A 107 32.98 12.36 9.00
CA LYS A 107 32.04 12.74 7.93
C LYS A 107 31.78 11.58 6.99
N ALA A 108 32.82 10.84 6.57
CA ALA A 108 32.68 9.69 5.68
C ALA A 108 31.80 8.57 6.27
N MET A 109 31.83 8.35 7.60
CA MET A 109 30.94 7.38 8.27
C MET A 109 29.47 7.79 8.17
N LEU A 110 29.17 9.07 8.41
CA LEU A 110 27.80 9.59 8.28
C LEU A 110 27.33 9.59 6.83
N ASP A 111 28.19 10.00 5.89
CA ASP A 111 27.89 10.03 4.47
C ASP A 111 27.60 8.62 3.94
N GLY A 112 28.29 7.58 4.42
CA GLY A 112 28.01 6.19 4.07
C GLY A 112 26.60 5.75 4.48
N VAL A 113 26.17 6.08 5.70
CA VAL A 113 24.79 5.80 6.17
C VAL A 113 23.78 6.62 5.38
N ALA A 114 24.08 7.88 5.10
CA ALA A 114 23.19 8.74 4.31
C ALA A 114 23.01 8.20 2.89
N GLN A 115 24.07 7.77 2.21
CA GLN A 115 24.02 7.22 0.85
C GLN A 115 23.21 5.92 0.81
N PHE A 116 23.44 5.00 1.76
CA PHE A 116 22.63 3.80 1.85
C PHE A 116 21.16 4.11 2.18
N GLY A 117 20.94 5.09 3.05
CA GLY A 117 19.60 5.62 3.37
C GLY A 117 18.87 6.18 2.15
N ILE A 118 19.57 6.89 1.25
CA ILE A 118 18.99 7.37 -0.01
C ILE A 118 18.51 6.20 -0.88
N LEU A 119 19.33 5.16 -1.06
CA LEU A 119 18.95 4.00 -1.87
C LEU A 119 17.70 3.31 -1.31
N LEU A 120 17.61 3.13 0.01
CA LEU A 120 16.45 2.54 0.68
C LEU A 120 15.20 3.43 0.59
N LEU A 121 15.35 4.75 0.73
CA LEU A 121 14.25 5.70 0.57
C LEU A 121 13.70 5.69 -0.86
N LEU A 122 14.57 5.49 -1.85
CA LEU A 122 14.18 5.41 -3.25
C LEU A 122 13.58 4.06 -3.61
N LEU A 123 14.10 2.97 -3.04
CA LEU A 123 13.44 1.67 -3.11
C LEU A 123 11.99 1.79 -2.63
N LEU A 124 11.78 2.36 -1.44
CA LEU A 124 10.45 2.57 -0.88
C LEU A 124 9.57 3.48 -1.76
N THR A 125 10.13 4.56 -2.31
CA THR A 125 9.41 5.46 -3.21
C THR A 125 9.00 4.75 -4.50
N GLY A 126 9.88 3.91 -5.05
CA GLY A 126 9.57 3.05 -6.20
C GLY A 126 8.46 2.04 -5.89
N MET A 127 8.50 1.37 -4.73
CA MET A 127 7.45 0.43 -4.31
C MET A 127 6.08 1.10 -4.14
N GLU A 128 6.05 2.38 -3.75
CA GLU A 128 4.82 3.18 -3.63
C GLU A 128 4.28 3.68 -5.00
N THR A 129 5.02 3.47 -6.08
CA THR A 129 4.65 3.95 -7.42
C THR A 129 3.60 3.05 -8.06
N ASP A 130 2.35 3.53 -8.15
CA ASP A 130 1.23 2.82 -8.77
C ASP A 130 1.11 3.14 -10.27
N LEU A 131 1.75 2.30 -11.11
CA LEU A 131 1.68 2.46 -12.58
C LEU A 131 0.29 2.18 -13.15
N LYS A 132 -0.56 1.40 -12.45
CA LYS A 132 -1.95 1.17 -12.88
C LYS A 132 -2.76 2.45 -12.77
N LEU A 133 -2.57 3.23 -11.69
CA LEU A 133 -3.19 4.54 -11.52
C LEU A 133 -2.76 5.51 -12.62
N VAL A 134 -1.47 5.56 -12.94
CA VAL A 134 -0.94 6.41 -14.03
C VAL A 134 -1.58 6.04 -15.37
N ARG A 135 -1.67 4.73 -15.67
CA ARG A 135 -2.29 4.24 -16.91
C ARG A 135 -3.79 4.56 -16.98
N LYS A 136 -4.51 4.44 -15.85
CA LYS A 136 -5.94 4.74 -15.74
C LYS A 136 -6.26 6.22 -16.00
N VAL A 137 -5.43 7.13 -15.48
CA VAL A 137 -5.65 8.60 -15.60
C VAL A 137 -5.11 9.13 -16.92
N GLY A 138 -4.14 8.46 -17.53
CA GLY A 138 -3.69 8.60 -18.92
C GLY A 138 -3.30 10.02 -19.33
N ARG A 139 -4.02 10.59 -20.32
CA ARG A 139 -3.66 11.85 -20.98
C ARG A 139 -3.60 13.04 -20.01
N ALA A 140 -4.47 13.13 -19.03
CA ALA A 140 -4.49 14.24 -18.09
C ALA A 140 -3.24 14.24 -17.20
N ALA A 141 -2.85 13.08 -16.64
CA ALA A 141 -1.63 12.99 -15.85
C ALA A 141 -0.40 13.30 -16.68
N LEU A 142 -0.34 12.82 -17.92
CA LEU A 142 0.81 13.05 -18.82
C LEU A 142 0.96 14.55 -19.18
N SER A 143 -0.13 15.23 -19.58
CA SER A 143 -0.07 16.67 -19.90
C SER A 143 0.37 17.50 -18.71
N ILE A 144 -0.15 17.20 -17.53
CA ILE A 144 0.20 17.89 -16.29
C ILE A 144 1.67 17.65 -15.93
N SER A 145 2.15 16.41 -16.04
CA SER A 145 3.52 16.07 -15.67
C SER A 145 4.53 16.69 -16.64
N VAL A 146 4.25 16.66 -17.94
CA VAL A 146 5.14 17.26 -18.93
C VAL A 146 5.26 18.77 -18.73
N THR A 147 4.15 19.49 -18.63
CA THR A 147 4.20 20.94 -18.41
C THR A 147 4.64 21.30 -16.99
N GLY A 148 4.25 20.49 -16.00
CA GLY A 148 4.62 20.65 -14.59
C GLY A 148 6.11 20.40 -14.30
N VAL A 149 6.82 19.69 -15.20
CA VAL A 149 8.27 19.55 -15.18
C VAL A 149 8.93 20.58 -16.10
N ALA A 150 8.48 20.71 -17.34
CA ALA A 150 9.14 21.54 -18.36
C ALA A 150 9.18 23.03 -17.99
N VAL A 151 8.05 23.59 -17.54
CA VAL A 151 7.98 25.04 -17.22
C VAL A 151 8.91 25.40 -16.06
N PRO A 152 8.83 24.76 -14.87
CA PRO A 152 9.74 25.11 -13.77
C PRO A 152 11.19 24.71 -14.07
N PHE A 153 11.45 23.67 -14.89
CA PHE A 153 12.79 23.34 -15.34
C PHE A 153 13.41 24.48 -16.17
N ILE A 154 12.65 25.01 -17.15
CA ILE A 154 13.09 26.14 -17.94
C ILE A 154 13.35 27.37 -17.08
N CYS A 155 12.45 27.66 -16.13
CA CYS A 155 12.62 28.77 -15.19
C CYS A 155 13.88 28.60 -14.34
N GLY A 156 14.12 27.39 -13.79
CA GLY A 156 15.29 27.09 -12.97
C GLY A 156 16.58 27.08 -13.77
N PHE A 157 16.56 26.56 -15.00
CA PHE A 157 17.67 26.59 -15.91
C PHE A 157 18.07 28.03 -16.31
N ALA A 158 17.07 28.85 -16.67
CA ALA A 158 17.28 30.27 -16.98
C ALA A 158 17.85 31.01 -15.78
N LEU A 159 17.31 30.76 -14.57
CA LEU A 159 17.84 31.32 -13.33
C LEU A 159 19.31 30.94 -13.13
N GLY A 160 19.68 29.67 -13.36
CA GLY A 160 21.05 29.16 -13.26
C GLY A 160 22.01 29.87 -14.22
N GLN A 161 21.56 30.17 -15.45
CA GLN A 161 22.35 30.93 -16.42
C GLN A 161 22.59 32.39 -15.99
N LEU A 162 21.67 32.98 -15.21
CA LEU A 162 21.74 34.34 -14.71
C LEU A 162 22.42 34.46 -13.34
N LEU A 163 22.87 33.36 -12.74
CA LEU A 163 23.53 33.36 -11.43
C LEU A 163 24.85 34.16 -11.47
N PRO A 164 25.13 34.94 -10.41
CA PRO A 164 26.46 35.54 -10.21
C PRO A 164 27.54 34.44 -10.12
N GLU A 165 28.73 34.74 -10.65
CA GLU A 165 29.85 33.78 -10.63
C GLU A 165 30.26 33.38 -9.21
N THR A 166 30.07 34.26 -8.24
CA THR A 166 30.35 34.02 -6.80
C THR A 166 29.57 32.86 -6.20
N LEU A 167 28.44 32.49 -6.78
CA LEU A 167 27.60 31.38 -6.33
C LEU A 167 27.87 30.08 -7.08
N LEU A 168 28.61 30.13 -8.18
CA LEU A 168 28.96 28.94 -8.93
C LEU A 168 30.14 28.23 -8.25
N PRO A 169 30.11 26.88 -8.10
CA PRO A 169 31.25 26.13 -7.59
C PRO A 169 32.50 26.37 -8.49
N GLN A 170 32.27 26.34 -9.79
CA GLN A 170 33.26 26.62 -10.84
C GLN A 170 32.58 27.36 -12.01
N PRO A 171 33.14 28.46 -12.51
CA PRO A 171 32.52 29.20 -13.61
C PRO A 171 32.31 28.37 -14.89
N ASP A 172 33.19 27.42 -15.17
CA ASP A 172 33.12 26.51 -16.33
C ASP A 172 31.97 25.50 -16.24
N GLN A 173 31.43 25.27 -15.02
CA GLN A 173 30.34 24.32 -14.78
C GLN A 173 28.96 24.99 -14.71
N ARG A 174 28.83 26.26 -15.17
CA ARG A 174 27.54 26.99 -15.17
C ARG A 174 26.38 26.17 -15.75
N LEU A 175 26.64 25.48 -16.87
CA LEU A 175 25.63 24.64 -17.53
C LEU A 175 25.17 23.51 -16.63
N LEU A 176 26.07 22.81 -15.94
CA LEU A 176 25.77 21.73 -15.03
C LEU A 176 24.99 22.24 -13.83
N THR A 177 25.41 23.33 -13.21
CA THR A 177 24.69 24.00 -12.11
C THR A 177 23.29 24.39 -12.52
N SER A 178 23.11 24.94 -13.75
CA SER A 178 21.79 25.32 -14.28
C SER A 178 20.88 24.13 -14.50
N LEU A 179 21.40 22.99 -14.95
CA LEU A 179 20.67 21.74 -15.12
C LEU A 179 20.22 21.19 -13.77
N PHE A 180 21.10 21.19 -12.76
CA PHE A 180 20.73 20.77 -11.39
C PHE A 180 19.67 21.68 -10.78
N LEU A 181 19.83 23.00 -10.94
CA LEU A 181 18.85 23.98 -10.43
C LEU A 181 17.49 23.82 -11.14
N GLY A 182 17.49 23.66 -12.47
CA GLY A 182 16.28 23.38 -13.24
C GLY A 182 15.56 22.13 -12.73
N THR A 183 16.31 21.07 -12.48
CA THR A 183 15.76 19.82 -11.97
C THR A 183 15.23 19.96 -10.55
N ALA A 184 15.98 20.59 -9.65
CA ALA A 184 15.54 20.84 -8.27
C ALA A 184 14.26 21.68 -8.22
N LEU A 185 14.06 22.61 -9.16
CA LEU A 185 12.84 23.42 -9.23
C LEU A 185 11.68 22.71 -9.91
N SER A 186 11.88 21.58 -10.60
CA SER A 186 10.87 20.94 -11.45
C SER A 186 10.08 19.81 -10.78
N ILE A 187 10.65 19.10 -9.82
CA ILE A 187 10.08 17.90 -9.25
C ILE A 187 9.13 18.22 -8.09
N SER A 188 8.04 17.45 -7.93
CA SER A 188 7.08 17.54 -6.82
C SER A 188 7.19 16.33 -5.91
N SER A 189 6.96 16.52 -4.60
CA SER A 189 6.97 15.40 -3.64
C SER A 189 5.63 14.69 -3.58
N ILE A 190 5.56 13.48 -4.15
CA ILE A 190 4.37 12.63 -4.11
C ILE A 190 3.89 12.33 -2.68
N LYS A 191 4.81 12.05 -1.74
CA LYS A 191 4.44 11.65 -0.36
C LYS A 191 3.63 12.71 0.37
N ILE A 192 4.00 13.97 0.22
CA ILE A 192 3.34 15.09 0.87
C ILE A 192 1.97 15.34 0.24
N VAL A 193 1.92 15.35 -1.08
CA VAL A 193 0.67 15.57 -1.85
C VAL A 193 -0.34 14.47 -1.56
N ALA A 194 0.09 13.20 -1.64
CA ALA A 194 -0.77 12.05 -1.40
C ALA A 194 -1.30 12.01 0.05
N ALA A 195 -0.47 12.41 1.03
CA ALA A 195 -0.90 12.50 2.43
C ALA A 195 -2.06 13.49 2.61
N ILE A 196 -1.98 14.67 2.01
CA ILE A 196 -3.04 15.69 2.11
C ILE A 196 -4.29 15.31 1.30
N VAL A 197 -4.11 14.75 0.11
CA VAL A 197 -5.21 14.21 -0.69
C VAL A 197 -5.97 13.14 0.09
N ARG A 198 -5.26 12.28 0.82
CA ARG A 198 -5.85 11.27 1.72
C ARG A 198 -6.56 11.88 2.92
N GLU A 199 -5.92 12.81 3.62
CA GLU A 199 -6.50 13.54 4.77
C GLU A 199 -7.80 14.24 4.41
N MET A 200 -7.87 14.80 3.20
CA MET A 200 -9.04 15.53 2.70
C MET A 200 -10.12 14.59 2.11
N GLY A 201 -9.90 13.27 2.10
CA GLY A 201 -10.84 12.30 1.52
C GLY A 201 -10.93 12.33 -0.02
N PHE A 202 -9.91 12.88 -0.70
CA PHE A 202 -9.87 12.98 -2.15
C PHE A 202 -9.21 11.77 -2.85
N THR A 203 -8.72 10.76 -2.11
CA THR A 203 -8.00 9.61 -2.69
C THR A 203 -8.79 8.88 -3.78
N ARG A 204 -10.10 8.75 -3.60
CA ARG A 204 -10.99 8.10 -4.56
C ARG A 204 -11.61 9.06 -5.57
N ARG A 205 -11.47 10.38 -5.37
CA ARG A 205 -11.99 11.39 -6.29
C ARG A 205 -11.10 11.51 -7.53
N ASN A 206 -11.71 11.79 -8.69
CA ASN A 206 -10.99 11.93 -9.96
C ASN A 206 -9.82 12.92 -9.84
N LEU A 207 -10.06 14.09 -9.26
CA LEU A 207 -9.01 15.09 -9.07
C LEU A 207 -7.88 14.58 -8.18
N GLY A 208 -8.19 13.89 -7.08
CA GLY A 208 -7.18 13.31 -6.20
C GLY A 208 -6.32 12.26 -6.91
N GLN A 209 -6.94 11.39 -7.72
CA GLN A 209 -6.23 10.39 -8.53
C GLN A 209 -5.32 11.06 -9.58
N ILE A 210 -5.81 12.12 -10.24
CA ILE A 210 -5.01 12.90 -11.20
C ILE A 210 -3.81 13.55 -10.52
N ILE A 211 -4.00 14.19 -9.36
CA ILE A 211 -2.92 14.85 -8.60
C ILE A 211 -1.85 13.82 -8.22
N VAL A 212 -2.25 12.66 -7.66
CA VAL A 212 -1.31 11.62 -7.25
C VAL A 212 -0.59 11.01 -8.46
N ALA A 213 -1.33 10.66 -9.52
CA ALA A 213 -0.74 10.10 -10.74
C ALA A 213 0.24 11.07 -11.41
N SER A 214 -0.08 12.37 -11.46
CA SER A 214 0.82 13.38 -12.01
C SER A 214 2.09 13.51 -11.17
N ALA A 215 1.97 13.47 -9.83
CA ALA A 215 3.13 13.52 -8.95
C ALA A 215 4.04 12.27 -9.12
N ILE A 216 3.45 11.07 -9.33
CA ILE A 216 4.19 9.84 -9.67
C ILE A 216 4.98 10.01 -10.98
N CYS A 217 4.34 10.54 -12.02
CA CYS A 217 4.98 10.75 -13.29
C CYS A 217 6.12 11.79 -13.20
N GLU A 218 5.89 12.89 -12.47
CA GLU A 218 6.92 13.94 -12.28
C GLU A 218 8.13 13.40 -11.51
N ASP A 219 7.92 12.61 -10.48
CA ASP A 219 9.01 11.99 -9.71
C ASP A 219 9.81 11.04 -10.61
N SER A 220 9.13 10.20 -11.40
CA SER A 220 9.77 9.29 -12.36
C SER A 220 10.56 10.04 -13.45
N ILE A 221 10.00 11.09 -14.03
CA ILE A 221 10.67 11.94 -15.03
C ILE A 221 11.90 12.60 -14.38
N GLY A 222 11.78 13.09 -13.16
CA GLY A 222 12.85 13.71 -12.40
C GLY A 222 14.06 12.80 -12.23
N TRP A 223 13.83 11.52 -11.87
CA TRP A 223 14.92 10.56 -11.71
C TRP A 223 15.62 10.24 -13.04
N VAL A 224 14.90 10.23 -14.16
CA VAL A 224 15.49 10.08 -15.50
C VAL A 224 16.34 11.30 -15.85
N ILE A 225 15.86 12.52 -15.60
CA ILE A 225 16.60 13.75 -15.85
C ILE A 225 17.90 13.77 -15.02
N ILE A 226 17.82 13.44 -13.73
CA ILE A 226 18.99 13.39 -12.84
C ILE A 226 20.00 12.36 -13.34
N ALA A 227 19.55 11.19 -13.77
CA ALA A 227 20.41 10.15 -14.29
C ALA A 227 21.21 10.63 -15.51
N ILE A 228 20.56 11.38 -16.40
CA ILE A 228 21.19 11.98 -17.59
C ILE A 228 22.22 13.06 -17.18
N ILE A 229 21.81 13.97 -16.27
CA ILE A 229 22.68 15.05 -15.79
C ILE A 229 23.93 14.50 -15.09
N PHE A 230 23.74 13.42 -14.31
CA PHE A 230 24.82 12.73 -13.63
C PHE A 230 25.83 12.13 -14.64
N GLY A 231 25.33 11.46 -15.68
CA GLY A 231 26.17 10.92 -16.73
C GLY A 231 26.98 12.02 -17.44
N LEU A 232 26.39 13.20 -17.66
CA LEU A 232 27.07 14.37 -18.20
C LEU A 232 28.15 14.90 -17.26
N ALA A 233 27.87 14.95 -15.96
CA ALA A 233 28.83 15.40 -14.96
C ALA A 233 30.04 14.47 -14.86
N GLN A 234 29.86 13.16 -14.97
CA GLN A 234 30.98 12.20 -14.96
C GLN A 234 31.85 12.25 -16.22
N ALA A 235 31.27 12.60 -17.35
CA ALA A 235 32.01 12.65 -18.61
C ALA A 235 33.07 13.79 -18.68
N GLY A 236 32.98 14.78 -17.78
CA GLY A 236 33.92 15.91 -17.68
C GLY A 236 33.83 16.91 -18.84
N THR A 237 33.34 16.52 -20.01
CA THR A 237 33.04 17.35 -21.16
C THR A 237 31.61 17.14 -21.61
N ILE A 238 30.86 18.23 -21.80
CA ILE A 238 29.47 18.17 -22.27
C ILE A 238 29.53 18.24 -23.81
N ASP A 239 29.77 17.10 -24.43
CA ASP A 239 29.67 16.93 -25.87
C ASP A 239 28.41 16.14 -26.27
N LEU A 240 28.04 16.21 -27.55
CA LEU A 240 26.83 15.54 -28.05
C LEU A 240 26.89 14.01 -27.87
N MET A 241 28.10 13.44 -27.93
CA MET A 241 28.31 12.00 -27.79
C MET A 241 28.07 11.54 -26.34
N SER A 242 28.56 12.30 -25.36
CA SER A 242 28.34 12.03 -23.93
C SER A 242 26.86 12.14 -23.55
N VAL A 243 26.17 13.16 -24.06
CA VAL A 243 24.71 13.31 -23.91
C VAL A 243 23.99 12.10 -24.50
N ALA A 244 24.31 11.75 -25.75
CA ALA A 244 23.68 10.62 -26.43
C ALA A 244 23.93 9.29 -25.69
N LYS A 245 25.15 9.07 -25.20
CA LYS A 245 25.48 7.86 -24.40
C LYS A 245 24.70 7.78 -23.11
N SER A 246 24.56 8.86 -22.35
CA SER A 246 23.81 8.90 -21.11
C SER A 246 22.31 8.69 -21.34
N VAL A 247 21.73 9.35 -22.35
CA VAL A 247 20.32 9.19 -22.71
C VAL A 247 20.03 7.76 -23.19
N LEU A 248 20.86 7.25 -24.10
CA LEU A 248 20.68 5.90 -24.66
C LEU A 248 20.91 4.83 -23.58
N GLY A 249 21.94 4.97 -22.74
CA GLY A 249 22.22 4.06 -21.62
C GLY A 249 21.06 4.00 -20.64
N THR A 250 20.51 5.14 -20.27
CA THR A 250 19.33 5.23 -19.40
C THR A 250 18.10 4.57 -20.06
N ALA A 251 17.85 4.85 -21.34
CA ALA A 251 16.74 4.27 -22.09
C ALA A 251 16.86 2.74 -22.19
N VAL A 252 18.04 2.23 -22.55
CA VAL A 252 18.31 0.79 -22.62
C VAL A 252 18.13 0.12 -21.24
N PHE A 253 18.64 0.74 -20.17
CA PHE A 253 18.46 0.25 -18.81
C PHE A 253 16.97 0.16 -18.45
N LEU A 254 16.17 1.21 -18.69
CA LEU A 254 14.75 1.22 -18.39
C LEU A 254 14.00 0.14 -19.19
N ILE A 255 14.22 0.08 -20.51
CA ILE A 255 13.57 -0.93 -21.37
C ILE A 255 13.93 -2.35 -20.90
N ALA A 256 15.21 -2.63 -20.65
CA ALA A 256 15.66 -3.93 -20.17
C ALA A 256 15.05 -4.26 -18.79
N SER A 257 14.97 -3.30 -17.87
CA SER A 257 14.40 -3.47 -16.54
C SER A 257 12.90 -3.79 -16.59
N PHE A 258 12.12 -3.05 -17.37
CA PHE A 258 10.67 -3.28 -17.45
C PHE A 258 10.27 -4.48 -18.33
N THR A 259 11.14 -4.99 -19.18
CA THR A 259 10.88 -6.19 -20.01
C THR A 259 11.45 -7.45 -19.38
N VAL A 260 12.76 -7.56 -19.32
CA VAL A 260 13.49 -8.75 -18.81
C VAL A 260 13.60 -8.69 -17.27
N GLY A 261 13.99 -7.55 -16.74
CA GLY A 261 14.19 -7.34 -15.30
C GLY A 261 12.92 -7.65 -14.50
N ARG A 262 11.75 -7.23 -14.97
CA ARG A 262 10.46 -7.53 -14.34
C ARG A 262 10.23 -9.04 -14.18
N ARG A 263 10.55 -9.86 -15.18
CA ARG A 263 10.39 -11.31 -15.11
C ARG A 263 11.38 -11.95 -14.11
N ILE A 264 12.62 -11.44 -14.11
CA ILE A 264 13.66 -11.93 -13.20
C ILE A 264 13.29 -11.59 -11.74
N VAL A 265 12.93 -10.35 -11.46
CA VAL A 265 12.53 -9.89 -10.12
C VAL A 265 11.34 -10.69 -9.61
N TYR A 266 10.29 -10.84 -10.43
CA TYR A 266 9.12 -11.65 -10.09
C TYR A 266 9.50 -13.11 -9.80
N PHE A 267 10.33 -13.72 -10.64
CA PHE A 267 10.80 -15.09 -10.43
C PHE A 267 11.60 -15.24 -9.14
N LEU A 268 12.54 -14.31 -8.85
CA LEU A 268 13.37 -14.38 -7.64
C LEU A 268 12.53 -14.21 -6.37
N ILE A 269 11.62 -13.24 -6.33
CA ILE A 269 10.75 -13.02 -5.16
C ILE A 269 9.85 -14.24 -4.95
N ARG A 270 9.25 -14.76 -6.01
CA ARG A 270 8.40 -15.96 -5.94
C ARG A 270 9.20 -17.19 -5.47
N TRP A 271 10.36 -17.43 -6.06
CA TRP A 271 11.22 -18.56 -5.69
C TRP A 271 11.62 -18.50 -4.22
N THR A 272 12.00 -17.32 -3.73
CA THR A 272 12.35 -17.13 -2.32
C THR A 272 11.15 -17.35 -1.42
N ASN A 273 10.01 -16.76 -1.74
CA ASN A 273 8.78 -16.92 -0.94
C ASN A 273 8.28 -18.37 -0.90
N ASP A 274 8.47 -19.13 -2.00
CA ASP A 274 7.99 -20.52 -2.09
C ASP A 274 8.92 -21.52 -1.39
N ASN A 275 10.24 -21.22 -1.30
CA ASN A 275 11.22 -22.14 -0.73
C ASN A 275 11.57 -21.88 0.75
N PHE A 276 11.26 -20.68 1.27
CA PHE A 276 11.57 -20.33 2.66
C PHE A 276 10.27 -20.02 3.44
N GLU A 277 10.24 -20.43 4.71
CA GLU A 277 9.08 -20.25 5.59
C GLU A 277 9.06 -18.86 6.28
N SER A 278 10.20 -18.19 6.30
CA SER A 278 10.40 -16.90 6.96
C SER A 278 10.40 -15.75 5.94
N ASP A 279 9.95 -14.57 6.36
CA ASP A 279 9.97 -13.35 5.53
C ASP A 279 11.38 -12.77 5.33
N PHE A 280 12.33 -13.09 6.22
CA PHE A 280 13.70 -12.53 6.15
C PHE A 280 14.44 -12.81 4.85
N PRO A 281 14.40 -14.03 4.24
CA PRO A 281 15.00 -14.28 2.95
C PRO A 281 14.41 -13.40 1.83
N VAL A 282 13.10 -13.11 1.88
CA VAL A 282 12.45 -12.25 0.89
C VAL A 282 12.95 -10.80 1.05
N VAL A 283 13.04 -10.28 2.28
CA VAL A 283 13.62 -8.96 2.55
C VAL A 283 15.07 -8.89 2.06
N THR A 284 15.88 -9.92 2.33
CA THR A 284 17.26 -9.99 1.84
C THR A 284 17.30 -9.98 0.31
N THR A 285 16.44 -10.75 -0.35
CA THR A 285 16.35 -10.79 -1.82
C THR A 285 16.01 -9.41 -2.39
N ILE A 286 15.07 -8.68 -1.77
CA ILE A 286 14.70 -7.31 -2.15
C ILE A 286 15.92 -6.38 -2.08
N LEU A 287 16.67 -6.42 -0.97
CA LEU A 287 17.87 -5.60 -0.79
C LEU A 287 18.98 -5.96 -1.79
N VAL A 288 19.16 -7.24 -2.09
CA VAL A 288 20.12 -7.72 -3.11
C VAL A 288 19.71 -7.24 -4.50
N ILE A 289 18.42 -7.33 -4.87
CA ILE A 289 17.92 -6.82 -6.14
C ILE A 289 18.17 -5.30 -6.24
N MET A 290 17.85 -4.55 -5.19
CA MET A 290 18.13 -3.11 -5.13
C MET A 290 19.62 -2.82 -5.36
N GLY A 291 20.50 -3.50 -4.64
CA GLY A 291 21.95 -3.32 -4.77
C GLY A 291 22.46 -3.69 -6.15
N ALA A 292 22.01 -4.81 -6.72
CA ALA A 292 22.40 -5.26 -8.06
C ALA A 292 21.97 -4.26 -9.15
N MET A 293 20.74 -3.74 -9.08
CA MET A 293 20.25 -2.74 -10.02
C MET A 293 20.97 -1.40 -9.86
N ALA A 294 21.27 -0.98 -8.63
CA ALA A 294 22.06 0.21 -8.34
C ALA A 294 23.49 0.09 -8.91
N LEU A 295 24.14 -1.06 -8.76
CA LEU A 295 25.44 -1.33 -9.36
C LEU A 295 25.37 -1.36 -10.90
N THR A 296 24.32 -1.95 -11.45
CA THR A 296 24.12 -1.98 -12.91
C THR A 296 24.05 -0.56 -13.49
N THR A 297 23.29 0.35 -12.86
CA THR A 297 23.25 1.76 -13.29
C THR A 297 24.59 2.43 -13.15
N HIS A 298 25.35 2.16 -12.09
CA HIS A 298 26.70 2.70 -11.91
C HIS A 298 27.65 2.27 -13.04
N PHE A 299 27.65 0.99 -13.42
CA PHE A 299 28.49 0.48 -14.50
C PHE A 299 28.11 1.05 -15.89
N ILE A 300 26.86 1.42 -16.09
CA ILE A 300 26.39 2.08 -17.31
C ILE A 300 26.80 3.59 -17.33
N GLY A 301 27.31 4.13 -16.22
CA GLY A 301 27.63 5.54 -16.06
C GLY A 301 26.42 6.39 -15.65
N VAL A 302 25.42 5.79 -15.00
CA VAL A 302 24.22 6.44 -14.48
C VAL A 302 24.25 6.35 -12.96
N HIS A 303 23.60 7.29 -12.26
CA HIS A 303 23.60 7.28 -10.78
C HIS A 303 22.89 6.06 -10.20
N THR A 304 23.46 5.46 -9.14
CA THR A 304 22.94 4.29 -8.41
C THR A 304 21.49 4.44 -7.93
N VAL A 305 21.10 5.66 -7.66
CA VAL A 305 19.77 6.10 -7.23
C VAL A 305 18.67 5.67 -8.20
N LEU A 306 18.89 5.77 -9.53
CA LEU A 306 17.91 5.32 -10.51
C LEU A 306 17.70 3.80 -10.42
N GLY A 307 18.77 3.03 -10.23
CA GLY A 307 18.70 1.58 -10.08
C GLY A 307 17.87 1.17 -8.87
N ALA A 308 18.06 1.82 -7.72
CA ALA A 308 17.29 1.59 -6.52
C ALA A 308 15.79 1.94 -6.68
N PHE A 309 15.50 3.07 -7.35
CA PHE A 309 14.12 3.48 -7.62
C PHE A 309 13.42 2.48 -8.56
N VAL A 310 14.04 2.10 -9.68
CA VAL A 310 13.47 1.14 -10.63
C VAL A 310 13.30 -0.25 -9.99
N ALA A 311 14.26 -0.70 -9.16
CA ALA A 311 14.10 -1.90 -8.37
C ALA A 311 12.83 -1.84 -7.50
N GLY A 312 12.61 -0.72 -6.82
CA GLY A 312 11.40 -0.47 -6.03
C GLY A 312 10.12 -0.59 -6.86
N VAL A 313 10.07 0.03 -8.04
CA VAL A 313 8.90 -0.05 -8.94
C VAL A 313 8.61 -1.50 -9.35
N LEU A 314 9.64 -2.27 -9.73
CA LEU A 314 9.48 -3.67 -10.14
C LEU A 314 9.02 -4.57 -8.99
N ILE A 315 9.53 -4.32 -7.78
CA ILE A 315 9.15 -5.06 -6.56
C ILE A 315 7.73 -4.71 -6.15
N GLY A 316 7.36 -3.43 -6.17
CA GLY A 316 6.01 -2.96 -5.82
C GLY A 316 4.91 -3.46 -6.76
N GLU A 317 5.24 -3.73 -8.04
CA GLU A 317 4.32 -4.36 -8.99
C GLU A 317 4.16 -5.88 -8.78
N SER A 318 4.97 -6.51 -7.91
CA SER A 318 4.90 -7.96 -7.67
C SER A 318 3.66 -8.32 -6.83
N PRO A 319 2.74 -9.17 -7.34
CA PRO A 319 1.53 -9.54 -6.63
C PRO A 319 1.77 -10.44 -5.41
N ILE A 320 3.02 -10.89 -5.19
CA ILE A 320 3.40 -11.83 -4.12
C ILE A 320 3.97 -11.07 -2.89
N LEU A 321 4.21 -9.76 -3.03
CA LEU A 321 4.71 -8.97 -1.91
C LEU A 321 3.64 -8.89 -0.82
N SER A 322 3.85 -9.62 0.30
CA SER A 322 2.91 -9.57 1.43
C SER A 322 2.95 -8.19 2.09
N LYS A 323 1.80 -7.72 2.60
CA LYS A 323 1.70 -6.46 3.36
C LYS A 323 2.69 -6.42 4.53
N HIS A 324 2.93 -7.58 5.14
CA HIS A 324 3.84 -7.71 6.28
C HIS A 324 5.30 -7.39 5.91
N ILE A 325 5.78 -7.84 4.75
CA ILE A 325 7.13 -7.52 4.25
C ILE A 325 7.27 -6.03 3.94
N ASP A 326 6.25 -5.43 3.28
CA ASP A 326 6.23 -3.98 3.02
C ASP A 326 6.29 -3.19 4.33
N GLU A 327 5.49 -3.57 5.34
CA GLU A 327 5.47 -2.92 6.64
C GLU A 327 6.81 -3.02 7.40
N GLN A 328 7.49 -4.17 7.35
CA GLN A 328 8.80 -4.35 7.98
C GLN A 328 9.87 -3.45 7.34
N LEU A 329 9.97 -3.44 6.00
CA LEU A 329 10.90 -2.58 5.26
C LEU A 329 10.59 -1.10 5.51
N ARG A 330 9.33 -0.71 5.38
CA ARG A 330 8.86 0.64 5.62
C ARG A 330 9.15 1.08 7.04
N GLY A 331 8.91 0.22 8.03
CA GLY A 331 9.17 0.49 9.44
C GLY A 331 10.64 0.86 9.69
N LEU A 332 11.58 0.04 9.21
CA LEU A 332 13.02 0.28 9.35
C LEU A 332 13.47 1.56 8.63
N ILE A 333 13.05 1.73 7.38
CA ILE A 333 13.46 2.88 6.56
C ILE A 333 12.96 4.19 7.17
N LEU A 334 11.69 4.24 7.57
CA LEU A 334 11.09 5.46 8.13
C LEU A 334 11.52 5.74 9.58
N ALA A 335 11.87 4.71 10.36
CA ALA A 335 12.28 4.89 11.75
C ALA A 335 13.76 5.29 11.89
N PHE A 336 14.64 4.72 11.07
CA PHE A 336 16.09 4.90 11.19
C PHE A 336 16.65 5.79 10.06
N PHE A 337 16.54 5.35 8.80
CA PHE A 337 17.24 6.00 7.69
C PHE A 337 16.68 7.38 7.35
N MET A 338 15.38 7.55 7.43
CA MET A 338 14.74 8.82 7.08
C MET A 338 15.17 9.98 8.01
N PRO A 339 15.07 9.88 9.35
CA PRO A 339 15.52 10.98 10.23
C PRO A 339 17.03 11.21 10.15
N VAL A 340 17.85 10.18 9.96
CA VAL A 340 19.30 10.33 9.80
C VAL A 340 19.64 11.08 8.52
N PHE A 341 19.08 10.66 7.38
CA PHE A 341 19.35 11.29 6.09
C PHE A 341 18.91 12.77 6.06
N PHE A 342 17.64 13.05 6.45
CA PHE A 342 17.15 14.44 6.44
C PHE A 342 17.81 15.28 7.52
N GLY A 343 18.20 14.66 8.63
CA GLY A 343 18.98 15.32 9.67
C GLY A 343 20.37 15.74 9.16
N ILE A 344 21.09 14.86 8.44
CA ILE A 344 22.40 15.18 7.82
C ILE A 344 22.24 16.26 6.75
N ALA A 345 21.21 16.16 5.89
CA ALA A 345 20.94 17.18 4.89
C ALA A 345 20.63 18.55 5.54
N GLY A 346 19.86 18.57 6.62
CA GLY A 346 19.62 19.78 7.40
C GLY A 346 20.86 20.32 8.11
N LEU A 347 21.70 19.43 8.66
CA LEU A 347 22.98 19.77 9.29
C LEU A 347 23.95 20.47 8.30
N SER A 348 23.88 20.07 7.02
CA SER A 348 24.69 20.66 5.95
C SER A 348 24.16 22.03 5.49
N ALA A 349 22.93 22.42 5.82
CA ALA A 349 22.37 23.70 5.44
C ALA A 349 22.73 24.81 6.43
N ASP A 350 23.45 25.82 5.99
CA ASP A 350 23.83 26.98 6.80
C ASP A 350 22.93 28.20 6.50
N LEU A 351 21.83 28.34 7.24
CA LEU A 351 20.92 29.48 7.09
C LEU A 351 21.51 30.81 7.56
N THR A 352 22.70 30.83 8.21
CA THR A 352 23.34 32.10 8.60
C THR A 352 23.74 32.93 7.40
N VAL A 353 23.98 32.28 6.25
CA VAL A 353 24.24 32.90 4.96
C VAL A 353 23.10 33.85 4.55
N LEU A 354 21.85 33.57 4.95
CA LEU A 354 20.69 34.42 4.66
C LEU A 354 20.67 35.74 5.44
N LYS A 355 21.60 35.96 6.39
CA LYS A 355 21.80 37.26 7.02
C LYS A 355 22.34 38.31 6.03
N GLN A 356 22.96 37.86 4.93
CA GLN A 356 23.39 38.75 3.86
C GLN A 356 22.19 39.15 3.00
N PRO A 357 21.88 40.47 2.85
CA PRO A 357 20.69 40.93 2.14
C PRO A 357 20.61 40.46 0.67
N ALA A 358 21.77 40.34 -0.01
CA ALA A 358 21.84 39.89 -1.39
C ALA A 358 21.41 38.41 -1.51
N LEU A 359 21.88 37.54 -0.61
CA LEU A 359 21.53 36.11 -0.60
C LEU A 359 20.10 35.86 -0.13
N LEU A 360 19.59 36.67 0.81
CA LEU A 360 18.18 36.65 1.20
C LEU A 360 17.26 37.02 0.03
N LEU A 361 17.59 38.13 -0.69
CA LEU A 361 16.80 38.56 -1.84
C LEU A 361 16.83 37.49 -2.94
N MET A 362 17.98 36.87 -3.15
CA MET A 362 18.11 35.79 -4.10
C MET A 362 17.29 34.56 -3.69
N THR A 363 17.31 34.18 -2.42
CA THR A 363 16.48 33.07 -1.90
C THR A 363 15.00 33.34 -2.12
N LEU A 364 14.54 34.56 -1.83
CA LEU A 364 13.16 34.97 -2.09
C LEU A 364 12.83 34.94 -3.60
N GLY A 365 13.77 35.34 -4.45
CA GLY A 365 13.65 35.23 -5.90
C GLY A 365 13.53 33.79 -6.39
N VAL A 366 14.37 32.90 -5.85
CA VAL A 366 14.30 31.44 -6.13
C VAL A 366 12.97 30.85 -5.69
N ILE A 367 12.49 31.18 -4.49
CA ILE A 367 11.17 30.74 -3.99
C ILE A 367 10.04 31.23 -4.89
N ALA A 368 10.08 32.50 -5.31
CA ALA A 368 9.06 33.09 -6.17
C ALA A 368 9.05 32.43 -7.56
N ILE A 369 10.20 32.30 -8.20
CA ILE A 369 10.38 31.67 -9.53
C ILE A 369 9.99 30.19 -9.48
N ALA A 370 10.43 29.46 -8.46
CA ALA A 370 10.10 28.07 -8.27
C ALA A 370 8.61 27.85 -8.10
N SER A 371 7.96 28.66 -7.25
CA SER A 371 6.50 28.59 -7.01
C SER A 371 5.72 29.00 -8.25
N PHE A 372 6.11 30.09 -8.92
CA PHE A 372 5.46 30.56 -10.14
C PHE A 372 5.57 29.52 -11.26
N GLY A 373 6.77 29.04 -11.54
CA GLY A 373 7.02 28.06 -12.61
C GLY A 373 6.22 26.78 -12.39
N LYS A 374 6.19 26.28 -11.14
CA LYS A 374 5.47 25.07 -10.78
C LYS A 374 3.96 25.25 -10.87
N PHE A 375 3.47 26.36 -10.33
CA PHE A 375 2.05 26.70 -10.38
C PHE A 375 1.56 26.88 -11.82
N ALA A 376 2.29 27.65 -12.62
CA ALA A 376 1.94 27.91 -14.02
C ALA A 376 1.99 26.62 -14.86
N GLY A 377 3.04 25.81 -14.72
CA GLY A 377 3.17 24.53 -15.42
C GLY A 377 2.05 23.56 -15.11
N ALA A 378 1.75 23.35 -13.82
CA ALA A 378 0.67 22.47 -13.39
C ALA A 378 -0.72 22.98 -13.78
N PHE A 379 -0.95 24.31 -13.69
CA PHE A 379 -2.21 24.93 -14.09
C PHE A 379 -2.47 24.77 -15.60
N ILE A 380 -1.50 25.12 -16.42
CA ILE A 380 -1.57 24.98 -17.89
C ILE A 380 -1.77 23.51 -18.28
N GLY A 381 -1.01 22.61 -17.68
CA GLY A 381 -1.16 21.18 -17.92
C GLY A 381 -2.52 20.62 -17.51
N GLY A 382 -3.07 21.15 -16.43
CA GLY A 382 -4.43 20.81 -15.98
C GLY A 382 -5.51 21.26 -16.96
N GLU A 383 -5.43 22.48 -17.50
CA GLU A 383 -6.36 22.94 -18.54
C GLU A 383 -6.23 22.15 -19.85
N ILE A 384 -5.01 21.83 -20.29
CA ILE A 384 -4.76 20.95 -21.44
C ILE A 384 -5.29 19.54 -21.18
N GLY A 385 -5.17 19.05 -19.94
CA GLY A 385 -5.68 17.74 -19.51
C GLY A 385 -7.21 17.67 -19.33
N GLY A 386 -7.95 18.79 -19.59
CA GLY A 386 -9.41 18.84 -19.53
C GLY A 386 -9.99 19.10 -18.15
N LEU A 387 -9.19 19.56 -17.20
CA LEU A 387 -9.67 19.99 -15.89
C LEU A 387 -10.36 21.35 -15.96
N THR A 388 -11.36 21.55 -15.11
CA THR A 388 -11.93 22.89 -14.93
C THR A 388 -10.92 23.81 -14.25
N ARG A 389 -11.03 25.13 -14.41
CA ARG A 389 -10.12 26.11 -13.80
C ARG A 389 -9.98 25.95 -12.28
N ARG A 390 -11.06 25.55 -11.59
CA ARG A 390 -11.04 25.31 -10.13
C ARG A 390 -10.25 24.04 -9.80
N GLU A 391 -10.42 23.00 -10.60
CA GLU A 391 -9.66 21.75 -10.47
C GLU A 391 -8.18 21.96 -10.82
N ALA A 392 -7.87 22.68 -11.93
CA ALA A 392 -6.51 23.03 -12.33
C ALA A 392 -5.80 23.91 -11.29
N PHE A 393 -6.54 24.85 -10.65
CA PHE A 393 -6.00 25.66 -9.57
C PHE A 393 -5.66 24.81 -8.32
N ALA A 394 -6.56 23.90 -7.91
CA ALA A 394 -6.32 23.00 -6.79
C ALA A 394 -5.14 22.07 -7.07
N LEU A 395 -5.06 21.53 -8.30
CA LEU A 395 -3.92 20.77 -8.77
C LEU A 395 -2.61 21.58 -8.64
N ALA A 396 -2.59 22.79 -9.16
CA ALA A 396 -1.41 23.68 -9.13
C ALA A 396 -0.95 23.98 -7.70
N CYS A 397 -1.88 24.20 -6.76
CA CYS A 397 -1.57 24.33 -5.34
C CYS A 397 -0.90 23.06 -4.78
N GLY A 398 -1.41 21.87 -5.15
CA GLY A 398 -0.86 20.59 -4.71
C GLY A 398 0.52 20.27 -5.28
N MET A 399 0.71 20.55 -6.57
CA MET A 399 1.97 20.24 -7.26
C MET A 399 3.12 21.16 -6.83
N ASN A 400 2.88 22.22 -6.07
CA ASN A 400 3.93 23.06 -5.47
C ASN A 400 4.54 22.42 -4.18
N ALA A 401 4.15 21.19 -3.84
CA ALA A 401 4.77 20.43 -2.77
C ALA A 401 6.19 20.02 -3.17
N ARG A 402 7.14 20.41 -2.37
CA ARG A 402 8.55 20.03 -2.49
C ARG A 402 8.94 19.24 -1.25
N GLY A 403 9.96 18.41 -1.32
CA GLY A 403 10.23 17.59 -0.14
C GLY A 403 11.49 16.77 -0.24
N SER A 404 11.34 15.44 0.00
CA SER A 404 12.46 14.53 0.04
C SER A 404 13.29 14.51 -1.24
N THR A 405 12.62 14.54 -2.38
CA THR A 405 13.28 14.39 -3.69
C THR A 405 14.20 15.57 -4.01
N GLU A 406 13.76 16.83 -3.76
CA GLU A 406 14.62 18.01 -3.97
C GLU A 406 15.84 18.03 -3.05
N VAL A 407 15.65 17.65 -1.78
CA VAL A 407 16.76 17.59 -0.82
C VAL A 407 17.77 16.53 -1.26
N ILE A 408 17.30 15.36 -1.72
CA ILE A 408 18.16 14.31 -2.28
C ILE A 408 18.94 14.84 -3.50
N ILE A 409 18.26 15.52 -4.43
CA ILE A 409 18.90 16.11 -5.62
C ILE A 409 19.94 17.15 -5.24
N ALA A 410 19.59 18.04 -4.32
CA ALA A 410 20.51 19.07 -3.85
C ALA A 410 21.73 18.44 -3.14
N THR A 411 21.54 17.39 -2.34
CA THR A 411 22.63 16.66 -1.67
C THR A 411 23.54 15.98 -2.69
N ILE A 412 22.99 15.36 -3.73
CA ILE A 412 23.76 14.77 -4.81
C ILE A 412 24.53 15.86 -5.56
N GLY A 413 23.88 16.97 -5.93
CA GLY A 413 24.53 18.10 -6.60
C GLY A 413 25.67 18.71 -5.79
N LEU A 414 25.51 18.82 -4.46
CA LEU A 414 26.56 19.27 -3.54
C LEU A 414 27.72 18.27 -3.48
N SER A 415 27.44 16.98 -3.33
CA SER A 415 28.47 15.94 -3.23
C SER A 415 29.31 15.80 -4.49
N MET A 416 28.72 16.14 -5.65
CA MET A 416 29.40 16.15 -6.95
C MET A 416 30.14 17.45 -7.25
N GLY A 417 30.02 18.47 -6.41
CA GLY A 417 30.55 19.80 -6.68
C GLY A 417 29.81 20.56 -7.79
N ALA A 418 28.62 20.11 -8.20
CA ALA A 418 27.78 20.81 -9.17
C ALA A 418 27.00 21.98 -8.55
N LEU A 419 26.81 21.96 -7.24
CA LEU A 419 26.20 23.03 -6.45
C LEU A 419 27.16 23.52 -5.36
N SER A 420 27.21 24.83 -5.16
CA SER A 420 27.94 25.43 -4.03
C SER A 420 27.12 25.23 -2.73
N GLN A 421 27.80 25.38 -1.57
CA GLN A 421 27.17 25.30 -0.27
C GLN A 421 26.03 26.33 -0.12
N ASP A 422 26.21 27.52 -0.65
CA ASP A 422 25.20 28.59 -0.60
C ASP A 422 23.98 28.23 -1.47
N LEU A 423 24.18 27.72 -2.69
CA LEU A 423 23.08 27.25 -3.56
C LEU A 423 22.34 26.07 -2.93
N PHE A 424 23.05 25.14 -2.33
CA PHE A 424 22.43 24.04 -1.57
C PHE A 424 21.52 24.59 -0.45
N THR A 425 22.03 25.53 0.33
CA THR A 425 21.27 26.17 1.41
C THR A 425 20.03 26.89 0.87
N ILE A 426 20.15 27.63 -0.24
CA ILE A 426 19.03 28.32 -0.91
C ILE A 426 17.96 27.31 -1.35
N ILE A 427 18.37 26.20 -1.98
CA ILE A 427 17.43 25.14 -2.42
C ILE A 427 16.73 24.50 -1.23
N VAL A 428 17.44 24.20 -0.15
CA VAL A 428 16.86 23.65 1.07
C VAL A 428 15.87 24.64 1.71
N ALA A 429 16.22 25.90 1.82
CA ALA A 429 15.35 26.95 2.33
C ALA A 429 14.09 27.10 1.47
N MET A 430 14.24 27.08 0.14
CA MET A 430 13.11 27.08 -0.80
C MET A 430 12.21 25.86 -0.60
N ALA A 431 12.79 24.67 -0.49
CA ALA A 431 12.03 23.44 -0.28
C ALA A 431 11.22 23.47 1.02
N VAL A 432 11.80 23.97 2.11
CA VAL A 432 11.11 24.14 3.41
C VAL A 432 9.96 25.12 3.27
N ALA A 433 10.22 26.31 2.73
CA ALA A 433 9.21 27.38 2.63
C ALA A 433 8.02 26.97 1.75
N THR A 434 8.26 26.40 0.56
CA THR A 434 7.21 25.99 -0.38
C THR A 434 6.41 24.80 0.16
N THR A 435 7.09 23.86 0.81
CA THR A 435 6.44 22.69 1.40
C THR A 435 5.56 23.03 2.57
N MET A 436 5.98 23.96 3.44
CA MET A 436 5.16 24.42 4.54
C MET A 436 3.95 25.24 4.07
N ALA A 437 4.06 25.95 2.97
CA ALA A 437 2.97 26.74 2.39
C ALA A 437 1.93 25.86 1.66
N MET A 438 2.33 24.70 1.11
CA MET A 438 1.47 23.88 0.26
C MET A 438 0.25 23.28 1.00
N PRO A 439 0.38 22.63 2.19
CA PRO A 439 -0.76 21.98 2.85
C PRO A 439 -1.96 22.91 3.08
N PRO A 440 -1.81 24.11 3.65
CA PRO A 440 -2.93 25.03 3.84
C PRO A 440 -3.51 25.51 2.48
N MET A 441 -2.66 25.73 1.49
CA MET A 441 -3.11 26.15 0.15
C MET A 441 -3.93 25.06 -0.53
N LEU A 442 -3.46 23.82 -0.50
CA LEU A 442 -4.15 22.68 -1.13
C LEU A 442 -5.47 22.39 -0.41
N ARG A 443 -5.49 22.35 0.96
CA ARG A 443 -6.73 22.15 1.71
C ARG A 443 -7.78 23.24 1.39
N TRP A 444 -7.35 24.49 1.29
CA TRP A 444 -8.22 25.61 0.93
C TRP A 444 -8.76 25.46 -0.50
N ALA A 445 -7.95 25.07 -1.46
CA ALA A 445 -8.35 24.89 -2.85
C ALA A 445 -9.28 23.68 -3.03
N LEU A 446 -8.97 22.52 -2.43
CA LEU A 446 -9.78 21.31 -2.52
C LEU A 446 -11.17 21.46 -1.94
N ARG A 447 -11.34 22.25 -0.84
CA ARG A 447 -12.67 22.54 -0.27
C ARG A 447 -13.61 23.27 -1.24
N ARG A 448 -13.08 23.91 -2.29
CA ARG A 448 -13.83 24.65 -3.29
C ARG A 448 -14.15 23.88 -4.56
N VAL A 449 -13.68 22.63 -4.65
CA VAL A 449 -13.95 21.76 -5.78
C VAL A 449 -15.24 20.98 -5.56
N PRO A 450 -16.32 21.24 -6.34
CA PRO A 450 -17.59 20.54 -6.19
C PRO A 450 -17.47 19.08 -6.62
N ILE A 451 -18.29 18.20 -6.04
CA ILE A 451 -18.42 16.81 -6.48
C ILE A 451 -19.41 16.76 -7.64
N ARG A 452 -19.02 16.16 -8.77
CA ARG A 452 -19.91 15.97 -9.93
C ARG A 452 -20.88 14.81 -9.64
N LYS A 453 -22.11 14.86 -10.19
CA LYS A 453 -23.13 13.80 -9.95
C LYS A 453 -22.63 12.40 -10.29
N ALA A 454 -21.99 12.23 -11.45
CA ALA A 454 -21.43 10.96 -11.88
C ALA A 454 -20.30 10.47 -10.94
N GLU A 455 -19.45 11.38 -10.46
CA GLU A 455 -18.40 11.07 -9.49
C GLU A 455 -18.99 10.63 -8.15
N LYS A 456 -20.07 11.29 -7.69
CA LYS A 456 -20.76 10.93 -6.47
C LYS A 456 -21.36 9.52 -6.55
N GLN A 457 -22.05 9.20 -7.63
CA GLN A 457 -22.61 7.86 -7.85
C GLN A 457 -21.52 6.78 -7.90
N ARG A 458 -20.39 7.07 -8.57
CA ARG A 458 -19.26 6.15 -8.60
C ARG A 458 -18.67 5.93 -7.20
N LEU A 459 -18.48 7.00 -6.41
CA LEU A 459 -17.97 6.91 -5.04
C LEU A 459 -18.92 6.13 -4.12
N GLU A 460 -20.23 6.34 -4.25
CA GLU A 460 -21.23 5.57 -3.50
C GLU A 460 -21.17 4.07 -3.85
N ARG A 461 -20.96 3.74 -5.13
CA ARG A 461 -20.74 2.36 -5.58
C ARG A 461 -19.42 1.77 -5.03
N GLU A 462 -18.31 2.50 -5.16
CA GLU A 462 -17.01 2.08 -4.62
C GLU A 462 -17.03 1.92 -3.08
N ASP A 463 -17.76 2.78 -2.35
CA ASP A 463 -17.93 2.66 -0.90
C ASP A 463 -18.75 1.42 -0.53
N PHE A 464 -19.72 1.06 -1.35
CA PHE A 464 -20.45 -0.17 -1.17
C PHE A 464 -19.56 -1.39 -1.40
N GLU A 465 -18.80 -1.40 -2.49
CA GLU A 465 -17.81 -2.46 -2.80
C GLU A 465 -16.75 -2.61 -1.71
N ALA A 466 -16.21 -1.51 -1.20
CA ALA A 466 -15.20 -1.54 -0.13
C ALA A 466 -15.69 -2.11 1.19
N ARG A 467 -17.00 -2.10 1.47
CA ARG A 467 -17.61 -2.74 2.64
C ARG A 467 -17.93 -4.22 2.41
N GLY A 468 -17.89 -4.68 1.16
CA GLY A 468 -18.14 -6.06 0.79
C GLY A 468 -17.05 -7.00 1.33
N PHE A 469 -17.45 -8.15 1.87
CA PHE A 469 -16.52 -9.19 2.30
C PHE A 469 -15.77 -9.78 1.11
N VAL A 470 -16.50 -10.10 0.04
CA VAL A 470 -15.96 -10.71 -1.18
C VAL A 470 -15.01 -9.78 -1.93
N SER A 471 -15.28 -8.47 -1.92
CA SER A 471 -14.42 -7.46 -2.57
C SER A 471 -13.06 -7.31 -1.91
N ASN A 472 -12.94 -7.73 -0.65
CA ASN A 472 -11.70 -7.66 0.13
C ASN A 472 -10.94 -8.99 0.18
N LEU A 473 -11.40 -10.04 -0.53
CA LEU A 473 -10.69 -11.31 -0.62
C LEU A 473 -9.52 -11.19 -1.61
N GLU A 474 -8.30 -11.34 -1.11
CA GLU A 474 -7.07 -11.28 -1.93
C GLU A 474 -6.57 -12.69 -2.29
N ARG A 475 -6.77 -13.70 -1.41
CA ARG A 475 -6.27 -15.07 -1.59
C ARG A 475 -7.19 -16.11 -0.95
N LEU A 476 -7.51 -17.17 -1.70
CA LEU A 476 -8.30 -18.30 -1.22
C LEU A 476 -7.45 -19.54 -0.96
N LEU A 477 -7.70 -20.24 0.15
CA LEU A 477 -7.15 -21.55 0.45
C LEU A 477 -8.27 -22.60 0.38
N LEU A 478 -8.11 -23.65 -0.43
CA LEU A 478 -9.04 -24.75 -0.54
C LEU A 478 -8.44 -26.01 0.07
N ALA A 479 -9.08 -26.57 1.08
CA ALA A 479 -8.76 -27.86 1.66
C ALA A 479 -9.79 -28.89 1.18
N VAL A 480 -9.46 -29.66 0.16
CA VAL A 480 -10.40 -30.55 -0.56
C VAL A 480 -9.82 -31.93 -0.81
N ASP A 481 -10.70 -32.94 -0.83
CA ASP A 481 -10.39 -34.30 -1.27
C ASP A 481 -10.95 -34.58 -2.69
N GLN A 482 -10.78 -35.82 -3.18
CA GLN A 482 -11.29 -36.21 -4.50
C GLN A 482 -12.77 -36.62 -4.49
N SER A 483 -13.47 -36.52 -3.37
CA SER A 483 -14.90 -36.84 -3.25
C SER A 483 -15.78 -35.95 -4.10
N PRO A 484 -17.04 -36.33 -4.35
CA PRO A 484 -18.02 -35.46 -4.99
C PRO A 484 -18.18 -34.14 -4.26
N ASN A 485 -18.17 -34.15 -2.90
CA ASN A 485 -18.28 -32.94 -2.11
C ASN A 485 -17.04 -32.02 -2.23
N GLY A 486 -15.82 -32.62 -2.31
CA GLY A 486 -14.60 -31.85 -2.57
C GLY A 486 -14.63 -31.17 -3.94
N LYS A 487 -15.14 -31.88 -4.99
CA LYS A 487 -15.30 -31.34 -6.33
C LYS A 487 -16.34 -30.21 -6.37
N PHE A 488 -17.44 -30.33 -5.63
CA PHE A 488 -18.45 -29.29 -5.50
C PHE A 488 -17.89 -28.03 -4.80
N ALA A 489 -17.09 -28.21 -3.74
CA ALA A 489 -16.41 -27.09 -3.08
C ALA A 489 -15.44 -26.35 -4.02
N VAL A 490 -14.73 -27.09 -4.90
CA VAL A 490 -13.89 -26.51 -5.96
C VAL A 490 -14.74 -25.69 -6.95
N ALA A 491 -15.89 -26.22 -7.38
CA ALA A 491 -16.79 -25.51 -8.30
C ALA A 491 -17.29 -24.19 -7.69
N LEU A 492 -17.76 -24.21 -6.43
CA LEU A 492 -18.20 -23.00 -5.72
C LEU A 492 -17.06 -21.99 -5.53
N ALA A 493 -15.86 -22.44 -5.19
CA ALA A 493 -14.70 -21.56 -5.07
C ALA A 493 -14.31 -20.96 -6.43
N GLY A 494 -14.46 -21.70 -7.52
CA GLY A 494 -14.28 -21.23 -8.91
C GLY A 494 -15.26 -20.11 -9.28
N LEU A 495 -16.55 -20.29 -8.94
CA LEU A 495 -17.58 -19.25 -9.14
C LEU A 495 -17.29 -17.98 -8.33
N LEU A 496 -16.69 -18.11 -7.14
CA LEU A 496 -16.32 -16.97 -6.31
C LEU A 496 -15.05 -16.25 -6.82
N ALA A 497 -14.02 -17.02 -7.21
CA ALA A 497 -12.70 -16.52 -7.55
C ALA A 497 -12.54 -16.13 -9.01
N GLY A 498 -13.14 -16.89 -9.94
CA GLY A 498 -12.95 -16.75 -11.39
C GLY A 498 -13.29 -15.35 -11.93
N PRO A 499 -14.50 -14.82 -11.70
CA PRO A 499 -14.89 -13.50 -12.19
C PRO A 499 -14.05 -12.33 -11.67
N ARG A 500 -13.33 -12.56 -10.54
CA ARG A 500 -12.57 -11.52 -9.84
C ARG A 500 -11.06 -11.70 -9.94
N GLY A 501 -10.59 -12.76 -10.58
CA GLY A 501 -9.17 -13.07 -10.69
C GLY A 501 -8.46 -13.35 -9.35
N ILE A 502 -9.19 -13.83 -8.32
CA ILE A 502 -8.64 -14.09 -7.00
C ILE A 502 -7.74 -15.34 -7.06
N PRO A 503 -6.45 -15.27 -6.63
CA PRO A 503 -5.58 -16.42 -6.58
C PRO A 503 -6.09 -17.52 -5.64
N VAL A 504 -6.05 -18.77 -6.12
CA VAL A 504 -6.56 -19.94 -5.39
C VAL A 504 -5.44 -20.93 -5.15
N THR A 505 -5.20 -21.29 -3.89
CA THR A 505 -4.27 -22.38 -3.53
C THR A 505 -5.08 -23.59 -3.09
N VAL A 506 -4.87 -24.73 -3.76
CA VAL A 506 -5.57 -25.99 -3.48
C VAL A 506 -4.67 -26.95 -2.72
N LEU A 507 -5.07 -27.31 -1.50
CA LEU A 507 -4.48 -28.39 -0.72
C LEU A 507 -5.25 -29.68 -0.99
N SER A 508 -4.64 -30.59 -1.71
CA SER A 508 -5.22 -31.93 -1.98
C SER A 508 -5.01 -32.86 -0.79
N LEU A 509 -6.11 -33.21 -0.11
CA LEU A 509 -6.15 -34.06 1.07
C LEU A 509 -6.35 -35.52 0.65
N SER A 510 -5.34 -36.19 0.07
CA SER A 510 -5.48 -37.60 -0.28
C SER A 510 -5.11 -38.49 0.92
N LYS A 511 -6.00 -39.44 1.30
CA LYS A 511 -5.63 -40.52 2.22
C LYS A 511 -4.53 -41.35 1.58
N ARG A 512 -3.40 -41.49 2.27
CA ARG A 512 -2.33 -42.47 1.91
C ARG A 512 -2.92 -43.87 1.87
N SER A 513 -3.44 -44.31 0.74
CA SER A 513 -3.61 -45.73 0.45
C SER A 513 -2.19 -46.31 0.32
N LYS A 514 -1.90 -47.38 1.08
CA LYS A 514 -0.65 -48.12 0.95
C LYS A 514 -0.51 -48.49 -0.52
N SER A 515 0.46 -47.86 -1.18
CA SER A 515 0.72 -47.96 -2.61
C SER A 515 0.89 -49.41 -3.05
N SER A 516 0.06 -49.84 -3.98
CA SER A 516 0.37 -50.94 -4.89
C SER A 516 1.45 -50.46 -5.88
N PRO A 517 2.48 -51.26 -6.20
CA PRO A 517 3.63 -50.81 -7.00
C PRO A 517 3.33 -50.48 -8.48
N ASN A 518 2.08 -50.39 -8.89
CA ASN A 518 1.66 -50.26 -10.30
C ASN A 518 0.88 -49.02 -10.67
N ASP A 519 0.79 -47.99 -9.82
CA ASP A 519 0.09 -46.76 -10.17
C ASP A 519 1.03 -45.78 -10.90
N LYS A 520 0.71 -45.52 -12.17
CA LYS A 520 1.38 -44.56 -13.06
C LYS A 520 1.28 -43.12 -12.50
N PRO A 521 2.34 -42.31 -12.65
CA PRO A 521 2.31 -40.90 -12.21
C PRO A 521 1.45 -40.05 -13.17
N GLY A 522 0.13 -40.02 -12.95
CA GLY A 522 -0.80 -39.28 -13.83
C GLY A 522 -1.94 -38.57 -13.11
N THR A 523 -2.23 -38.92 -11.85
CA THR A 523 -3.49 -38.48 -11.18
C THR A 523 -3.43 -37.07 -10.60
N GLY A 524 -2.27 -36.42 -10.53
CA GLY A 524 -2.12 -35.04 -10.04
C GLY A 524 -2.54 -33.98 -11.06
N ASN A 525 -2.34 -34.25 -12.33
CA ASN A 525 -2.62 -33.28 -13.41
C ASN A 525 -4.12 -33.12 -13.70
N HIS A 526 -4.97 -34.09 -13.32
CA HIS A 526 -6.42 -34.00 -13.55
C HIS A 526 -7.12 -33.00 -12.62
N LEU A 527 -6.70 -32.86 -11.36
CA LEU A 527 -7.32 -31.91 -10.44
C LEU A 527 -6.93 -30.48 -10.83
N GLU A 528 -5.66 -30.28 -11.19
CA GLU A 528 -5.12 -28.99 -11.66
C GLU A 528 -5.82 -28.51 -12.93
N ALA A 529 -5.90 -29.36 -13.94
CA ALA A 529 -6.59 -29.05 -15.19
C ALA A 529 -8.07 -28.76 -14.96
N ARG A 530 -8.71 -29.44 -14.01
CA ARG A 530 -10.14 -29.24 -13.69
C ARG A 530 -10.39 -27.96 -12.90
N VAL A 531 -9.58 -27.65 -11.88
CA VAL A 531 -9.70 -26.38 -11.13
C VAL A 531 -9.48 -25.22 -12.07
N LYS A 532 -8.47 -25.31 -12.93
CA LYS A 532 -8.18 -24.31 -13.94
C LYS A 532 -9.30 -24.18 -14.97
N ALA A 533 -9.89 -25.28 -15.41
CA ALA A 533 -11.04 -25.26 -16.33
C ALA A 533 -12.27 -24.61 -15.70
N VAL A 534 -12.61 -24.92 -14.42
CA VAL A 534 -13.75 -24.30 -13.71
C VAL A 534 -13.53 -22.81 -13.50
N VAL A 535 -12.30 -22.39 -13.17
CA VAL A 535 -11.96 -20.97 -13.01
C VAL A 535 -11.97 -20.24 -14.35
N ASP A 536 -11.52 -20.90 -15.44
CA ASP A 536 -11.53 -20.33 -16.79
C ASP A 536 -12.93 -20.28 -17.41
N ASP A 537 -13.79 -21.28 -17.18
CA ASP A 537 -15.19 -21.31 -17.63
C ASP A 537 -16.08 -20.28 -16.89
N SER A 538 -15.71 -19.88 -15.67
CA SER A 538 -16.44 -18.90 -14.88
C SER A 538 -16.14 -17.44 -15.26
N LYS A 539 -15.38 -17.19 -16.34
CA LYS A 539 -15.11 -15.82 -16.82
C LYS A 539 -16.37 -15.19 -17.43
N PRO A 540 -16.74 -13.96 -17.05
CA PRO A 540 -17.85 -13.28 -17.68
C PRO A 540 -17.57 -13.07 -19.16
N SER A 541 -18.56 -13.37 -20.02
CA SER A 541 -18.58 -12.99 -21.43
C SER A 541 -18.46 -11.46 -21.50
N GLN A 542 -17.38 -10.97 -22.12
CA GLN A 542 -16.95 -9.58 -22.13
C GLN A 542 -18.07 -8.58 -22.46
N LYS A 543 -18.37 -7.70 -21.51
CA LYS A 543 -18.88 -6.34 -21.75
C LYS A 543 -18.18 -5.39 -20.79
N GLY A 544 -17.05 -4.85 -21.21
CA GLY A 544 -16.32 -3.80 -20.47
C GLY A 544 -14.80 -3.95 -20.56
N ASP A 545 -14.11 -2.83 -20.82
CA ASP A 545 -12.67 -2.67 -21.09
C ASP A 545 -11.72 -2.92 -19.88
N ASP A 546 -12.07 -3.75 -18.90
CA ASP A 546 -11.14 -4.15 -17.84
C ASP A 546 -10.54 -5.53 -18.18
N GLU A 547 -9.24 -5.57 -18.50
CA GLU A 547 -8.43 -6.79 -18.58
C GLU A 547 -8.44 -7.50 -17.22
N THR A 548 -9.39 -8.40 -17.00
CA THR A 548 -9.37 -9.29 -15.83
C THR A 548 -8.18 -10.24 -15.97
N THR A 549 -7.20 -10.07 -15.08
CA THR A 549 -6.08 -10.99 -14.98
C THR A 549 -6.60 -12.39 -14.67
N PRO A 550 -6.20 -13.45 -15.38
CA PRO A 550 -6.66 -14.80 -15.09
C PRO A 550 -6.26 -15.18 -13.65
N ALA A 551 -7.20 -15.81 -12.92
CA ALA A 551 -6.91 -16.28 -11.56
C ALA A 551 -5.76 -17.29 -11.57
N ASP A 552 -4.75 -17.06 -10.73
CA ASP A 552 -3.61 -17.98 -10.61
C ASP A 552 -4.00 -19.15 -9.69
N VAL A 553 -3.95 -20.37 -10.21
CA VAL A 553 -4.30 -21.59 -9.48
C VAL A 553 -3.03 -22.36 -9.17
N THR A 554 -2.70 -22.47 -7.87
CA THR A 554 -1.54 -23.23 -7.39
C THR A 554 -2.00 -24.48 -6.61
N ILE A 555 -1.53 -25.67 -7.00
CA ILE A 555 -1.82 -26.91 -6.28
C ILE A 555 -0.61 -27.31 -5.46
N ARG A 556 -0.82 -27.58 -4.16
CA ARG A 556 0.20 -28.07 -3.24
C ARG A 556 -0.17 -29.43 -2.68
N LYS A 557 0.75 -30.37 -2.78
CA LYS A 557 0.68 -31.70 -2.15
C LYS A 557 1.58 -31.67 -0.92
N HIS A 558 1.05 -32.03 0.23
CA HIS A 558 1.83 -32.15 1.46
C HIS A 558 1.86 -33.61 1.93
N ASP A 559 3.04 -34.06 2.37
CA ASP A 559 3.23 -35.38 2.99
C ASP A 559 2.91 -35.39 4.49
N ALA A 560 2.63 -34.21 5.08
CA ALA A 560 2.28 -34.03 6.49
C ALA A 560 0.81 -34.38 6.80
N PRO A 561 0.44 -34.64 8.07
CA PRO A 561 -0.95 -34.73 8.49
C PRO A 561 -1.78 -33.52 8.04
N THR A 562 -3.07 -33.75 7.75
CA THR A 562 -3.95 -32.76 7.10
C THR A 562 -4.03 -31.43 7.83
N ASP A 563 -4.11 -31.44 9.16
CA ASP A 563 -4.15 -30.28 10.04
C ASP A 563 -2.83 -29.49 10.07
N GLU A 564 -1.69 -30.18 10.12
CA GLU A 564 -0.37 -29.55 10.04
C GLU A 564 -0.12 -28.91 8.66
N ALA A 565 -0.56 -29.57 7.58
CA ALA A 565 -0.45 -29.05 6.23
C ALA A 565 -1.26 -27.76 6.06
N VAL A 566 -2.50 -27.72 6.61
CA VAL A 566 -3.35 -26.51 6.61
C VAL A 566 -2.74 -25.44 7.49
N ALA A 567 -2.28 -25.75 8.70
CA ALA A 567 -1.66 -24.79 9.61
C ALA A 567 -0.39 -24.15 9.01
N LYS A 568 0.42 -24.97 8.33
CA LYS A 568 1.64 -24.52 7.66
C LYS A 568 1.33 -23.58 6.49
N GLU A 569 0.33 -23.92 5.67
CA GLU A 569 -0.08 -23.09 4.55
C GLU A 569 -0.79 -21.80 5.03
N ALA A 570 -1.64 -21.90 6.06
CA ALA A 570 -2.37 -20.78 6.64
C ALA A 570 -1.47 -19.62 7.09
N LYS A 571 -0.25 -19.90 7.57
CA LYS A 571 0.74 -18.89 7.95
C LYS A 571 1.19 -17.97 6.81
N LYS A 572 0.92 -18.34 5.55
CA LYS A 572 1.28 -17.54 4.37
C LYS A 572 0.27 -16.44 4.04
N GLY A 573 -0.76 -16.25 4.87
CA GLY A 573 -1.78 -15.22 4.73
C GLY A 573 -2.82 -15.56 3.67
N TYR A 574 -3.99 -16.03 4.10
CA TYR A 574 -5.16 -16.28 3.26
C TYR A 574 -6.39 -15.65 3.94
N ASP A 575 -7.31 -15.13 3.13
CA ASP A 575 -8.47 -14.39 3.62
C ASP A 575 -9.68 -15.28 3.86
N LEU A 576 -9.74 -16.43 3.18
CA LEU A 576 -10.82 -17.41 3.33
C LEU A 576 -10.29 -18.83 3.09
N LEU A 577 -10.57 -19.74 4.04
CA LEU A 577 -10.40 -21.18 3.88
C LEU A 577 -11.73 -21.82 3.47
N VAL A 578 -11.73 -22.53 2.35
CA VAL A 578 -12.87 -23.35 1.90
C VAL A 578 -12.58 -24.82 2.17
N VAL A 579 -13.46 -25.49 2.89
CA VAL A 579 -13.32 -26.90 3.24
C VAL A 579 -14.40 -27.72 2.55
N GLY A 580 -13.98 -28.71 1.75
CA GLY A 580 -14.87 -29.68 1.11
C GLY A 580 -14.26 -31.07 1.13
N ILE A 581 -14.73 -31.93 2.02
CA ILE A 581 -14.29 -33.34 2.17
C ILE A 581 -15.48 -34.29 2.18
N ASP A 582 -15.25 -35.56 1.89
CA ASP A 582 -16.28 -36.60 1.75
C ASP A 582 -17.26 -36.63 2.95
N LYS A 583 -16.74 -36.71 4.16
CA LYS A 583 -17.53 -36.72 5.39
C LYS A 583 -17.55 -35.36 6.04
N THR A 584 -18.58 -34.56 5.73
CA THR A 584 -18.78 -33.28 6.39
C THR A 584 -19.70 -33.39 7.62
N ARG A 585 -20.64 -34.32 7.60
CA ARG A 585 -21.65 -34.53 8.65
C ARG A 585 -21.19 -35.57 9.64
N GLY A 586 -21.25 -35.25 10.96
CA GLY A 586 -21.13 -36.15 12.07
C GLY A 586 -22.51 -36.58 12.62
N LYS A 587 -22.55 -37.25 13.75
CA LYS A 587 -23.79 -37.65 14.41
C LYS A 587 -24.45 -36.45 15.12
N GLY A 588 -25.78 -36.32 15.02
CA GLY A 588 -26.55 -35.30 15.76
C GLY A 588 -26.27 -33.86 15.35
N GLY A 589 -26.11 -33.59 14.04
CA GLY A 589 -25.89 -32.24 13.52
C GLY A 589 -24.52 -31.65 13.81
N SER A 590 -23.55 -32.43 14.30
CA SER A 590 -22.15 -32.04 14.45
C SER A 590 -21.39 -32.18 13.15
N PHE A 591 -20.23 -31.54 13.05
CA PHE A 591 -19.31 -31.78 11.95
C PHE A 591 -18.42 -33.03 12.20
N ASP A 592 -17.97 -33.63 11.13
CA ASP A 592 -16.98 -34.71 11.21
C ASP A 592 -15.67 -34.23 11.84
N GLU A 593 -14.95 -35.14 12.49
CA GLU A 593 -13.68 -34.83 13.16
C GLU A 593 -12.62 -34.30 12.19
N GLY A 594 -12.62 -34.74 10.93
CA GLY A 594 -11.73 -34.25 9.88
C GLY A 594 -11.98 -32.77 9.58
N VAL A 595 -13.24 -32.34 9.46
CA VAL A 595 -13.62 -30.92 9.27
C VAL A 595 -13.19 -30.10 10.48
N SER A 596 -13.44 -30.62 11.70
CA SER A 596 -13.10 -29.91 12.93
C SER A 596 -11.59 -29.67 13.06
N ARG A 597 -10.75 -30.66 12.72
CA ARG A 597 -9.28 -30.51 12.72
C ARG A 597 -8.80 -29.50 11.70
N ILE A 598 -9.31 -29.56 10.46
CA ILE A 598 -8.96 -28.58 9.41
C ILE A 598 -9.36 -27.17 9.83
N ALA A 599 -10.56 -27.00 10.37
CA ALA A 599 -11.08 -25.73 10.81
C ALA A 599 -10.30 -25.14 11.99
N SER A 600 -9.79 -25.97 12.90
CA SER A 600 -8.98 -25.50 14.05
C SER A 600 -7.58 -25.04 13.66
N ALA A 601 -7.08 -25.48 12.51
CA ALA A 601 -5.77 -25.12 11.98
C ALA A 601 -5.74 -23.73 11.28
N PHE A 602 -6.90 -23.05 11.20
CA PHE A 602 -7.04 -21.77 10.54
C PHE A 602 -7.81 -20.75 11.39
N GLU A 603 -7.21 -19.58 11.65
CA GLU A 603 -7.80 -18.55 12.51
C GLU A 603 -8.70 -17.56 11.75
N GLY A 604 -8.61 -17.52 10.40
CA GLY A 604 -9.40 -16.62 9.56
C GLY A 604 -10.83 -17.08 9.26
N PRO A 605 -11.53 -16.36 8.36
CA PRO A 605 -12.84 -16.74 7.85
C PRO A 605 -12.82 -18.12 7.18
N LEU A 606 -13.87 -18.92 7.43
CA LEU A 606 -13.97 -20.32 7.04
C LEU A 606 -15.29 -20.56 6.32
N ALA A 607 -15.25 -21.20 5.15
CA ALA A 607 -16.41 -21.72 4.43
C ALA A 607 -16.39 -23.25 4.46
N ILE A 608 -17.44 -23.88 5.02
CA ILE A 608 -17.61 -25.33 5.02
C ILE A 608 -18.72 -25.71 4.04
N VAL A 609 -18.37 -26.53 3.07
CA VAL A 609 -19.28 -26.99 2.02
C VAL A 609 -19.80 -28.39 2.38
N ALA A 610 -21.12 -28.52 2.43
CA ALA A 610 -21.84 -29.79 2.61
C ALA A 610 -22.78 -30.01 1.44
N GLY A 611 -22.33 -30.75 0.42
CA GLY A 611 -23.11 -31.07 -0.77
C GLY A 611 -24.26 -32.01 -0.46
N HIS A 612 -25.35 -31.91 -1.25
CA HIS A 612 -26.53 -32.75 -1.18
C HIS A 612 -27.13 -32.98 -2.57
N GLY A 613 -27.88 -34.05 -2.73
CA GLY A 613 -28.65 -34.35 -3.94
C GLY A 613 -27.86 -34.27 -5.24
N ASP A 614 -28.34 -33.46 -6.18
CA ASP A 614 -27.78 -33.32 -7.52
C ASP A 614 -26.32 -32.80 -7.51
N HIS A 615 -25.94 -31.98 -6.53
CA HIS A 615 -24.56 -31.49 -6.43
C HIS A 615 -23.54 -32.56 -5.99
N LEU A 616 -23.98 -33.71 -5.48
CA LEU A 616 -23.11 -34.88 -5.26
C LEU A 616 -23.04 -35.79 -6.47
N SER A 617 -24.14 -35.93 -7.25
CA SER A 617 -24.14 -36.72 -8.48
C SER A 617 -23.45 -35.96 -9.64
N GLU A 618 -23.66 -34.66 -9.74
CA GLU A 618 -23.06 -33.77 -10.72
C GLU A 618 -22.36 -32.57 -10.06
N PRO A 619 -21.15 -32.74 -9.48
CA PRO A 619 -20.48 -31.72 -8.69
C PRO A 619 -20.12 -30.41 -9.43
N GLN A 620 -20.21 -30.40 -10.74
CA GLN A 620 -19.96 -29.21 -11.58
C GLN A 620 -21.25 -28.42 -11.90
N ARG A 621 -22.41 -28.93 -11.52
CA ARG A 621 -23.68 -28.24 -11.73
C ARG A 621 -23.70 -26.97 -10.90
N SER A 622 -23.93 -25.84 -11.55
CA SER A 622 -24.10 -24.55 -10.87
C SER A 622 -25.41 -24.52 -10.09
N PRO A 623 -25.43 -23.84 -8.93
CA PRO A 623 -26.68 -23.59 -8.21
C PRO A 623 -27.73 -22.91 -9.10
N THR A 624 -29.01 -23.28 -8.91
CA THR A 624 -30.12 -22.71 -9.67
C THR A 624 -30.97 -21.74 -8.83
N GLN A 625 -31.06 -21.96 -7.53
CA GLN A 625 -31.74 -21.07 -6.58
C GLN A 625 -31.07 -21.08 -5.22
N ILE A 626 -30.63 -19.90 -4.77
CA ILE A 626 -29.90 -19.76 -3.52
C ILE A 626 -30.79 -19.19 -2.42
N LEU A 627 -30.76 -19.79 -1.22
CA LEU A 627 -31.42 -19.30 -0.02
C LEU A 627 -30.37 -18.72 0.95
N VAL A 628 -30.61 -17.51 1.42
CA VAL A 628 -29.73 -16.84 2.40
C VAL A 628 -30.52 -16.41 3.62
N PRO A 629 -30.39 -17.10 4.75
CA PRO A 629 -30.93 -16.64 6.03
C PRO A 629 -30.17 -15.42 6.55
N VAL A 630 -30.87 -14.30 6.80
CA VAL A 630 -30.26 -13.05 7.25
C VAL A 630 -30.80 -12.64 8.62
N THR A 631 -29.90 -12.18 9.50
CA THR A 631 -30.22 -11.76 10.87
C THR A 631 -29.85 -10.30 11.14
N GLY A 632 -29.16 -9.63 10.21
CA GLY A 632 -28.56 -8.31 10.39
C GLY A 632 -27.24 -8.32 11.16
N SER A 633 -26.71 -9.49 11.50
CA SER A 633 -25.34 -9.63 12.02
C SER A 633 -24.32 -9.50 10.90
N GLU A 634 -23.10 -9.10 11.22
CA GLU A 634 -22.02 -8.98 10.23
C GLU A 634 -21.75 -10.31 9.52
N VAL A 635 -21.79 -11.42 10.25
CA VAL A 635 -21.59 -12.77 9.69
C VAL A 635 -22.68 -13.13 8.67
N SER A 636 -23.95 -12.81 8.95
CA SER A 636 -25.04 -13.05 7.99
C SER A 636 -24.92 -12.14 6.75
N ARG A 637 -24.41 -10.91 6.93
CA ARG A 637 -24.14 -10.00 5.83
C ARG A 637 -23.02 -10.50 4.93
N ARG A 638 -21.94 -11.05 5.51
CA ARG A 638 -20.85 -11.69 4.76
C ARG A 638 -21.33 -12.91 3.96
N ALA A 639 -22.21 -13.72 4.57
CA ALA A 639 -22.81 -14.85 3.88
C ALA A 639 -23.68 -14.41 2.70
N ALA A 640 -24.46 -13.34 2.86
CA ALA A 640 -25.22 -12.75 1.79
C ALA A 640 -24.31 -12.23 0.64
N ASP A 641 -23.19 -11.59 0.97
CA ASP A 641 -22.22 -11.11 -0.01
C ASP A 641 -21.61 -12.26 -0.82
N VAL A 642 -21.21 -13.36 -0.17
CA VAL A 642 -20.75 -14.59 -0.84
C VAL A 642 -21.83 -15.21 -1.73
N ALA A 643 -23.07 -15.26 -1.23
CA ALA A 643 -24.18 -15.81 -2.00
C ALA A 643 -24.51 -14.98 -3.25
N MET A 644 -24.52 -13.65 -3.13
CA MET A 644 -24.69 -12.73 -4.28
C MET A 644 -23.55 -12.86 -5.28
N ALA A 645 -22.32 -13.02 -4.81
CA ALA A 645 -21.16 -13.23 -5.67
C ALA A 645 -21.25 -14.54 -6.46
N ILE A 646 -21.68 -15.64 -5.83
CA ILE A 646 -21.93 -16.93 -6.48
C ILE A 646 -23.11 -16.80 -7.46
N ALA A 647 -24.21 -16.18 -7.04
CA ALA A 647 -25.41 -16.00 -7.85
C ALA A 647 -25.14 -15.19 -9.13
N SER A 648 -24.36 -14.11 -9.01
CA SER A 648 -23.92 -13.31 -10.16
C SER A 648 -23.09 -14.11 -11.15
N ALA A 649 -22.25 -15.05 -10.66
CA ALA A 649 -21.42 -15.89 -11.52
C ALA A 649 -22.21 -16.99 -12.25
N CYS A 650 -23.35 -17.46 -11.69
CA CYS A 650 -24.20 -18.49 -12.30
C CYS A 650 -25.55 -17.97 -12.82
N ASP A 651 -25.78 -16.66 -12.81
CA ASP A 651 -27.01 -16.00 -13.25
C ASP A 651 -28.27 -16.60 -12.61
N CYS A 652 -28.23 -16.85 -11.28
CA CYS A 652 -29.31 -17.48 -10.54
C CYS A 652 -29.93 -16.54 -9.50
N PRO A 653 -31.25 -16.67 -9.19
CA PRO A 653 -31.91 -15.83 -8.21
C PRO A 653 -31.54 -16.19 -6.77
N VAL A 654 -31.55 -15.17 -5.90
CA VAL A 654 -31.31 -15.32 -4.46
C VAL A 654 -32.57 -15.00 -3.68
N THR A 655 -32.94 -15.84 -2.69
CA THR A 655 -33.99 -15.54 -1.73
C THR A 655 -33.36 -15.21 -0.38
N ALA A 656 -33.54 -13.97 0.08
CA ALA A 656 -33.11 -13.55 1.41
C ALA A 656 -34.25 -13.79 2.42
N LEU A 657 -34.02 -14.64 3.41
CA LEU A 657 -34.99 -15.00 4.43
C LEU A 657 -34.67 -14.33 5.77
N TYR A 658 -35.56 -13.49 6.26
CA TYR A 658 -35.53 -12.97 7.61
C TYR A 658 -36.56 -13.67 8.50
N VAL A 659 -36.13 -14.12 9.68
CA VAL A 659 -37.03 -14.75 10.66
C VAL A 659 -37.26 -13.81 11.83
N ALA A 660 -38.44 -13.26 11.93
CA ALA A 660 -38.84 -12.39 13.03
C ALA A 660 -39.10 -13.22 14.31
N THR A 661 -38.32 -12.96 15.34
CA THR A 661 -38.52 -13.63 16.66
C THR A 661 -39.70 -13.03 17.39
N SER A 662 -40.63 -13.89 17.87
CA SER A 662 -41.86 -13.53 18.60
C SER A 662 -41.65 -12.96 20.00
N GLY A 663 -40.63 -12.13 20.20
CA GLY A 663 -40.46 -11.39 21.47
C GLY A 663 -41.41 -10.20 21.67
N ALA A 664 -42.38 -10.02 20.76
CA ALA A 664 -43.22 -8.80 20.69
C ALA A 664 -44.56 -8.89 21.48
N ASN A 665 -44.88 -10.01 22.15
CA ASN A 665 -46.19 -10.17 22.78
C ASN A 665 -46.37 -9.51 24.17
N ASN A 666 -45.37 -8.78 24.68
CA ASN A 666 -45.51 -7.98 25.90
C ASN A 666 -45.56 -6.48 25.58
N GLY A 667 -46.72 -6.01 25.17
CA GLY A 667 -47.35 -4.73 25.52
C GLY A 667 -46.70 -3.39 25.15
N HIS A 668 -45.54 -3.29 24.51
CA HIS A 668 -44.89 -1.99 24.21
C HIS A 668 -44.84 -1.70 22.71
N LYS A 669 -45.77 -0.86 22.23
CA LYS A 669 -45.81 -0.36 20.81
C LYS A 669 -44.46 0.13 20.27
N GLY A 670 -43.58 0.62 21.11
CA GLY A 670 -42.25 1.09 20.73
C GLY A 670 -41.27 -0.03 20.36
N ARG A 671 -41.39 -1.25 20.87
CA ARG A 671 -40.56 -2.42 20.51
C ARG A 671 -40.92 -2.98 19.14
N VAL A 672 -42.21 -3.09 18.84
CA VAL A 672 -42.71 -3.56 17.54
C VAL A 672 -42.26 -2.62 16.42
N PHE A 673 -42.30 -1.31 16.67
CA PHE A 673 -41.86 -0.31 15.67
C PHE A 673 -40.34 -0.36 15.42
N ARG A 674 -39.52 -0.60 16.44
CA ARG A 674 -38.07 -0.79 16.29
C ARG A 674 -37.74 -2.06 15.53
N ALA A 675 -38.40 -3.17 15.83
CA ALA A 675 -38.20 -4.44 15.14
C ALA A 675 -38.51 -4.34 13.64
N ARG A 676 -39.66 -3.72 13.28
CA ARG A 676 -39.99 -3.48 11.84
C ARG A 676 -39.00 -2.55 11.13
N ARG A 677 -38.50 -1.52 11.80
CA ARG A 677 -37.47 -0.66 11.22
C ARG A 677 -36.15 -1.41 10.98
N GLN A 678 -35.78 -2.29 11.91
CA GLN A 678 -34.57 -3.10 11.77
C GLN A 678 -34.73 -4.11 10.64
N GLU A 679 -35.87 -4.79 10.55
CA GLU A 679 -36.22 -5.68 9.43
C GLU A 679 -36.13 -4.97 8.09
N GLN A 680 -36.77 -3.80 7.95
CA GLN A 680 -36.73 -3.00 6.72
C GLN A 680 -35.31 -2.56 6.36
N ALA A 681 -34.49 -2.18 7.34
CA ALA A 681 -33.11 -1.76 7.12
C ALA A 681 -32.25 -2.94 6.63
N ILE A 682 -32.41 -4.14 7.22
CA ILE A 682 -31.69 -5.35 6.80
C ILE A 682 -32.08 -5.75 5.38
N MET A 683 -33.40 -5.78 5.09
CA MET A 683 -33.87 -6.15 3.76
C MET A 683 -33.45 -5.16 2.69
N LYS A 684 -33.42 -3.87 3.02
CA LYS A 684 -32.93 -2.82 2.13
C LYS A 684 -31.44 -3.00 1.82
N ASP A 685 -30.60 -3.27 2.81
CA ASP A 685 -29.15 -3.54 2.62
C ASP A 685 -28.92 -4.74 1.70
N ILE A 686 -29.73 -5.79 1.84
CA ILE A 686 -29.64 -6.98 0.97
C ILE A 686 -30.10 -6.68 -0.47
N VAL A 687 -31.16 -5.90 -0.67
CA VAL A 687 -31.63 -5.52 -2.00
C VAL A 687 -30.57 -4.59 -2.68
N GLU A 688 -30.03 -3.62 -1.96
CA GLU A 688 -28.93 -2.79 -2.45
C GLU A 688 -27.69 -3.63 -2.83
N MET A 689 -27.39 -4.68 -2.07
CA MET A 689 -26.33 -5.64 -2.37
C MET A 689 -26.64 -6.42 -3.65
N ALA A 690 -27.87 -6.92 -3.81
CA ALA A 690 -28.29 -7.65 -5.01
C ALA A 690 -28.24 -6.78 -6.28
N ASP A 691 -28.70 -5.54 -6.19
CA ASP A 691 -28.61 -4.56 -7.27
C ASP A 691 -27.16 -4.31 -7.70
N HIS A 692 -26.23 -4.32 -6.72
CA HIS A 692 -24.80 -4.14 -6.98
C HIS A 692 -24.18 -5.30 -7.77
N TYR A 693 -24.60 -6.55 -7.44
CA TYR A 693 -24.14 -7.76 -8.13
C TYR A 693 -24.92 -8.09 -9.40
N ASP A 694 -25.91 -7.26 -9.79
CA ASP A 694 -26.85 -7.49 -10.89
C ASP A 694 -27.61 -8.82 -10.74
N VAL A 695 -28.03 -9.14 -9.49
CA VAL A 695 -28.69 -10.39 -9.12
C VAL A 695 -30.14 -10.14 -8.77
N THR A 696 -31.03 -10.97 -9.31
CA THR A 696 -32.45 -10.94 -8.94
C THR A 696 -32.64 -11.44 -7.50
N ALA A 697 -32.95 -10.53 -6.57
CA ALA A 697 -33.22 -10.89 -5.17
C ALA A 697 -34.70 -10.90 -4.83
N ARG A 698 -35.14 -11.93 -4.12
CA ARG A 698 -36.46 -12.03 -3.50
C ARG A 698 -36.30 -11.93 -1.99
N THR A 699 -37.20 -11.21 -1.32
CA THR A 699 -37.18 -11.09 0.14
C THR A 699 -38.33 -11.89 0.73
N ALA A 700 -38.04 -12.75 1.69
CA ALA A 700 -39.04 -13.52 2.45
C ALA A 700 -38.92 -13.21 3.94
N VAL A 701 -40.03 -12.91 4.58
CA VAL A 701 -40.11 -12.69 6.01
C VAL A 701 -41.02 -13.78 6.61
N ARG A 702 -40.54 -14.49 7.64
CA ARG A 702 -41.31 -15.47 8.38
C ARG A 702 -41.36 -15.02 9.83
N ALA A 703 -42.55 -14.97 10.38
CA ALA A 703 -42.84 -14.68 11.79
C ALA A 703 -43.39 -15.92 12.47
N ASP A 704 -43.22 -15.98 13.79
CA ASP A 704 -43.81 -17.02 14.66
C ASP A 704 -43.36 -18.48 14.41
N LEU A 705 -42.20 -18.64 13.72
CA LEU A 705 -41.57 -19.94 13.51
C LEU A 705 -40.17 -19.97 14.14
N ALA A 706 -39.74 -21.15 14.56
CA ALA A 706 -38.35 -21.32 14.96
C ALA A 706 -37.44 -21.13 13.72
N PRO A 707 -36.28 -20.49 13.86
CA PRO A 707 -35.41 -20.20 12.74
C PRO A 707 -35.06 -21.43 11.87
N ARG A 708 -34.84 -22.58 12.49
CA ARG A 708 -34.61 -23.86 11.83
C ARG A 708 -35.75 -24.27 10.91
N ASP A 709 -36.99 -24.19 11.42
CA ASP A 709 -38.18 -24.64 10.68
C ASP A 709 -38.54 -23.66 9.54
N ALA A 710 -38.30 -22.38 9.78
CA ALA A 710 -38.46 -21.36 8.74
C ALA A 710 -37.46 -21.52 7.59
N ILE A 711 -36.17 -21.84 7.89
CA ILE A 711 -35.15 -22.05 6.87
C ILE A 711 -35.41 -23.30 6.04
N LEU A 712 -35.69 -24.44 6.73
CA LEU A 712 -35.97 -25.71 6.07
C LEU A 712 -37.23 -25.63 5.21
N GLY A 713 -38.32 -25.08 5.76
CA GLY A 713 -39.59 -24.92 5.06
C GLY A 713 -39.50 -23.96 3.86
N GLU A 714 -38.68 -22.90 3.93
CA GLU A 714 -38.46 -22.00 2.78
C GLU A 714 -37.60 -22.67 1.72
N ALA A 715 -36.59 -23.46 2.13
CA ALA A 715 -35.73 -24.20 1.19
C ALA A 715 -36.56 -25.20 0.36
N GLU A 716 -37.44 -25.96 0.99
CA GLU A 716 -38.33 -26.91 0.31
C GLU A 716 -39.39 -26.23 -0.55
N LYS A 717 -40.09 -25.23 0.00
CA LYS A 717 -41.16 -24.51 -0.70
C LYS A 717 -40.70 -23.77 -1.94
N GLY A 718 -39.48 -23.18 -1.87
CA GLY A 718 -38.88 -22.44 -2.95
C GLY A 718 -38.01 -23.29 -3.88
N ALA A 719 -37.93 -24.62 -3.67
CA ALA A 719 -37.05 -25.53 -4.41
C ALA A 719 -35.57 -25.02 -4.48
N HIS A 720 -35.08 -24.47 -3.37
CA HIS A 720 -33.70 -23.99 -3.30
C HIS A 720 -32.73 -25.17 -3.23
N ASP A 721 -31.70 -25.13 -4.08
CA ASP A 721 -30.67 -26.18 -4.14
C ASP A 721 -29.39 -25.84 -3.38
N LEU A 722 -29.22 -24.55 -2.99
CA LEU A 722 -28.09 -24.10 -2.17
C LEU A 722 -28.58 -23.18 -1.04
N ILE A 723 -28.13 -23.45 0.20
CA ILE A 723 -28.28 -22.56 1.35
C ILE A 723 -26.92 -21.98 1.71
N VAL A 724 -26.78 -20.65 1.75
CA VAL A 724 -25.58 -19.97 2.24
C VAL A 724 -25.87 -19.30 3.57
N MET A 725 -25.28 -19.81 4.64
CA MET A 725 -25.62 -19.42 6.00
C MET A 725 -24.43 -18.86 6.76
N GLY A 726 -24.55 -17.62 7.24
CA GLY A 726 -23.57 -17.01 8.15
C GLY A 726 -23.69 -17.57 9.56
N VAL A 727 -22.57 -18.02 10.11
CA VAL A 727 -22.51 -18.68 11.43
C VAL A 727 -21.32 -18.16 12.24
N SER A 728 -21.45 -18.14 13.57
CA SER A 728 -20.34 -17.76 14.45
C SER A 728 -19.74 -19.01 15.11
N ARG A 729 -18.41 -19.09 15.17
CA ARG A 729 -17.73 -20.14 15.92
C ARG A 729 -18.06 -20.01 17.40
N ARG A 730 -18.43 -21.10 18.05
CA ARG A 730 -18.60 -21.14 19.49
C ARG A 730 -17.38 -21.77 20.14
N PRO A 731 -16.91 -21.25 21.29
CA PRO A 731 -15.79 -21.84 22.01
C PRO A 731 -16.14 -23.26 22.48
N GLY A 732 -15.20 -24.20 22.30
CA GLY A 732 -15.32 -25.62 22.68
C GLY A 732 -14.34 -26.49 21.87
N ASP A 733 -14.11 -27.72 22.34
CA ASP A 733 -13.20 -28.69 21.72
C ASP A 733 -13.71 -29.23 20.36
N LYS A 734 -14.99 -29.07 20.08
CA LYS A 734 -15.61 -29.49 18.81
C LYS A 734 -16.17 -28.30 18.05
N LEU A 735 -16.02 -28.33 16.74
CA LEU A 735 -16.58 -27.30 15.85
C LEU A 735 -18.11 -27.33 15.94
N PHE A 736 -18.68 -26.24 16.45
CA PHE A 736 -20.13 -26.10 16.63
C PHE A 736 -20.59 -24.67 16.32
N PHE A 737 -21.63 -24.54 15.51
CA PHE A 737 -22.16 -23.26 15.06
C PHE A 737 -23.55 -22.91 15.65
N GLY A 738 -24.02 -23.72 16.59
CA GLY A 738 -25.31 -23.55 17.25
C GLY A 738 -26.40 -24.47 16.72
N ASP A 739 -27.50 -24.56 17.48
CA ASP A 739 -28.57 -25.53 17.23
C ASP A 739 -29.31 -25.36 15.91
N THR A 740 -29.45 -24.10 15.43
CA THR A 740 -30.05 -23.83 14.12
C THR A 740 -29.20 -24.35 12.99
N ALA A 741 -27.89 -24.11 13.04
CA ALA A 741 -26.95 -24.60 12.02
C ALA A 741 -26.86 -26.13 12.03
N ALA A 742 -26.87 -26.75 13.23
CA ALA A 742 -26.87 -28.19 13.40
C ALA A 742 -28.14 -28.82 12.80
N ALA A 743 -29.33 -28.27 13.11
CA ALA A 743 -30.58 -28.75 12.56
C ALA A 743 -30.67 -28.59 11.03
N VAL A 744 -30.19 -27.49 10.49
CA VAL A 744 -30.11 -27.28 9.02
C VAL A 744 -29.16 -28.27 8.39
N LEU A 745 -27.96 -28.50 8.99
CA LEU A 745 -26.99 -29.48 8.48
C LEU A 745 -27.59 -30.91 8.47
N GLU A 746 -28.37 -31.29 9.47
CA GLU A 746 -28.93 -32.62 9.61
C GLU A 746 -30.13 -32.89 8.68
N ASN A 747 -31.02 -31.89 8.53
CA ASN A 747 -32.35 -32.10 7.92
C ASN A 747 -32.50 -31.45 6.52
N SER A 748 -31.54 -30.70 6.02
CA SER A 748 -31.65 -30.06 4.71
C SER A 748 -31.52 -31.05 3.58
N SER A 749 -32.39 -30.92 2.58
CA SER A 749 -32.28 -31.57 1.26
C SER A 749 -31.41 -30.77 0.27
N ALA A 750 -31.19 -29.48 0.51
CA ALA A 750 -30.34 -28.61 -0.26
C ALA A 750 -28.88 -28.70 0.19
N SER A 751 -27.95 -28.41 -0.69
CA SER A 751 -26.53 -28.21 -0.35
C SER A 751 -26.34 -26.99 0.54
N ILE A 752 -25.35 -27.00 1.40
CA ILE A 752 -25.14 -25.93 2.39
C ILE A 752 -23.70 -25.41 2.32
N VAL A 753 -23.57 -24.11 2.42
CA VAL A 753 -22.29 -23.41 2.69
C VAL A 753 -22.43 -22.66 4.02
N PHE A 754 -21.67 -23.09 5.01
CA PHE A 754 -21.55 -22.35 6.26
C PHE A 754 -20.37 -21.40 6.18
N LEU A 755 -20.62 -20.10 6.30
CA LEU A 755 -19.58 -19.09 6.39
C LEU A 755 -19.40 -18.67 7.85
N ALA A 756 -18.26 -19.04 8.44
CA ALA A 756 -17.88 -18.70 9.80
C ALA A 756 -16.78 -17.64 9.79
N SER A 757 -16.90 -16.60 10.62
CA SER A 757 -15.87 -15.57 10.78
C SER A 757 -15.79 -15.08 12.23
#